data_afbef90f36f8168c840837c9543bfb38
#
_entry.id   afbef90f36f8168c840837c9543bfb38
#
_cell.length_a   1.000
_cell.length_b   1.000
_cell.length_c   1.000
_cell.angle_alpha   90.00
_cell.angle_beta   90.00
_cell.angle_gamma   90.00
#
_symmetry.space_group_name_H-M   'P 1'
#
loop_
_entity.id
_entity.type
_entity.pdbx_description
1 polymer ?
#
loop_
_entity_poly.entity_id
_entity_poly.type
_entity_poly.pdbx_seq_one_letter_code
_entity_poly.pdbx_strand_id
1 'polypeptide(L)'
;MVEDVIRQLDELSVRMVVGGADAPETLRFLAAIEKTAREAGRAPAADAAMELKARATGAARTSVEEFERVVTTGIENLRRALEAAPAPVAAPNAIAQDLELIGDFVNEAGEHLATIEAQILVLERDPTAADPLNAAFRGFHTIKGLAGFLDLGDIREVSHEVETLLDRARNQELLLTPAIIDVVLESADYLKRAVAWVHAGLSGKAGEAPAFDKLLERVLAVLEGTHVQAAEPEPVEKAKPVEKSAASEAEAASTLRVDAGKLDYMMDMVGELVIAQSLITHNPEIGSLESGPLQRNLQQLGRITAEVQRVAMSMRMTPVSTLFGRMNRLVRDLTRKNGKKVRLDLSGEETELDKAIIEQLADPMMHMVRNSLDHGLEGPEERVANGKTPEGTLVLSASHQASHIVIEITDDGRGLNTERILAKAREKGLVSEGHNLSENEIFYLIFEPGFSTAEVVTDVSGRGVGMDVVRRQIMGLRGRIEIRSTKGKGSTFLLRVPLTLAIIDGLIVGVGPERYIMPINSVREMLRPTPDMIFTLEGRSEMALVRGELLPIVRLDRRFGIEGARQNPAEALFVVVEAQGTRFCLLVDEMLGKQEVVIKSLGETFRQVAGISGGAILGDGRVGLILDVNGVFRERVNA
;
A
#
# COMPACT_ATOMS: atom_id res chain seq x y z
N MET A 1 7.20 -3.13 51.68
CA MET A 1 8.22 -2.86 50.66
C MET A 1 8.42 -1.36 50.43
N VAL A 2 7.40 -0.51 50.11
CA VAL A 2 7.61 0.94 50.00
C VAL A 2 8.03 1.57 51.33
N GLU A 3 7.42 1.15 52.44
CA GLU A 3 7.83 1.55 53.81
C GLU A 3 9.29 1.21 54.13
N ASP A 4 9.79 0.12 53.57
CA ASP A 4 11.20 -0.26 53.76
C ASP A 4 12.15 0.68 53.02
N VAL A 5 11.77 1.15 51.83
CA VAL A 5 12.53 2.15 51.06
C VAL A 5 12.57 3.47 51.81
N ILE A 6 11.41 3.91 52.35
CA ILE A 6 11.30 5.15 53.15
C ILE A 6 12.20 5.02 54.40
N ARG A 7 12.11 3.89 55.12
CA ARG A 7 12.92 3.66 56.31
C ARG A 7 14.43 3.71 56.00
N GLN A 8 14.87 3.07 54.90
CA GLN A 8 16.29 3.11 54.48
C GLN A 8 16.72 4.52 54.10
N LEU A 9 15.84 5.32 53.48
CA LEU A 9 16.11 6.70 53.13
C LEU A 9 16.23 7.60 54.37
N ASP A 10 15.33 7.41 55.35
CA ASP A 10 15.39 8.15 56.62
C ASP A 10 16.62 7.78 57.42
N GLU A 11 17.00 6.51 57.43
CA GLU A 11 18.25 6.05 58.10
C GLU A 11 19.49 6.67 57.42
N LEU A 12 19.53 6.74 56.08
CA LEU A 12 20.59 7.42 55.36
C LEU A 12 20.63 8.91 55.66
N SER A 13 19.47 9.56 55.74
CA SER A 13 19.37 10.98 56.08
C SER A 13 19.90 11.27 57.47
N VAL A 14 19.53 10.47 58.46
CA VAL A 14 20.02 10.63 59.86
C VAL A 14 21.53 10.41 59.94
N ARG A 15 22.08 9.43 59.26
CA ARG A 15 23.53 9.17 59.24
C ARG A 15 24.32 10.30 58.62
N MET A 16 23.82 10.92 57.55
CA MET A 16 24.45 12.10 56.96
C MET A 16 24.52 13.31 57.87
N VAL A 17 23.54 13.45 58.78
CA VAL A 17 23.50 14.57 59.75
C VAL A 17 24.32 14.30 61.02
N VAL A 18 24.34 13.07 61.52
CA VAL A 18 24.88 12.73 62.85
C VAL A 18 26.29 12.17 62.81
N GLY A 19 26.63 11.38 61.76
CA GLY A 19 27.81 10.56 61.74
C GLY A 19 28.93 11.01 60.78
N GLY A 20 28.78 12.07 60.02
CA GLY A 20 29.66 12.41 58.91
C GLY A 20 29.54 11.44 57.71
N ALA A 21 29.97 11.91 56.54
CA ALA A 21 29.80 11.18 55.31
C ALA A 21 30.89 10.12 55.09
N ASP A 22 30.68 8.89 55.57
CA ASP A 22 31.49 7.74 55.11
C ASP A 22 31.05 7.30 53.72
N ALA A 23 31.87 7.63 52.72
CA ALA A 23 31.49 7.42 51.31
C ALA A 23 31.25 5.94 50.96
N PRO A 24 32.10 4.95 51.38
CA PRO A 24 31.83 3.53 51.12
C PRO A 24 30.53 3.02 51.71
N GLU A 25 30.17 3.45 52.91
CA GLU A 25 28.93 3.03 53.58
C GLU A 25 27.71 3.67 52.94
N THR A 26 27.76 4.97 52.63
CA THR A 26 26.71 5.72 51.94
C THR A 26 26.39 5.13 50.56
N LEU A 27 27.42 4.75 49.78
CA LEU A 27 27.22 4.13 48.48
C LEU A 27 26.58 2.73 48.58
N ARG A 28 26.84 1.97 49.65
CA ARG A 28 26.17 0.70 49.93
C ARG A 28 24.70 0.92 50.26
N PHE A 29 24.37 1.94 51.04
CA PHE A 29 22.99 2.31 51.33
C PHE A 29 22.22 2.71 50.07
N LEU A 30 22.80 3.52 49.20
CA LEU A 30 22.19 3.90 47.93
C LEU A 30 21.95 2.69 47.02
N ALA A 31 22.86 1.72 47.00
CA ALA A 31 22.66 0.48 46.25
C ALA A 31 21.54 -0.41 46.85
N ALA A 32 21.37 -0.42 48.18
CA ALA A 32 20.28 -1.13 48.85
C ALA A 32 18.93 -0.48 48.55
N ILE A 33 18.88 0.85 48.61
CA ILE A 33 17.67 1.63 48.28
C ILE A 33 17.26 1.40 46.81
N GLU A 34 18.22 1.44 45.87
CA GLU A 34 17.99 1.15 44.45
C GLU A 34 17.30 -0.23 44.28
N LYS A 35 17.90 -1.27 44.90
CA LYS A 35 17.37 -2.63 44.82
C LYS A 35 15.99 -2.75 45.43
N THR A 36 15.78 -2.24 46.64
CA THR A 36 14.49 -2.31 47.33
C THR A 36 13.40 -1.52 46.60
N ALA A 37 13.74 -0.39 45.99
CA ALA A 37 12.82 0.42 45.20
C ALA A 37 12.38 -0.33 43.90
N ARG A 38 13.31 -1.03 43.23
CA ARG A 38 12.98 -1.90 42.07
C ARG A 38 12.05 -3.04 42.47
N GLU A 39 12.38 -3.75 43.56
CA GLU A 39 11.56 -4.84 44.09
C GLU A 39 10.15 -4.36 44.55
N ALA A 40 10.05 -3.10 44.93
CA ALA A 40 8.77 -2.45 45.31
C ALA A 40 8.00 -1.86 44.11
N GLY A 41 8.49 -2.03 42.87
CA GLY A 41 7.83 -1.48 41.66
C GLY A 41 7.89 0.05 41.55
N ARG A 42 8.86 0.68 42.22
CA ARG A 42 9.07 2.14 42.22
C ARG A 42 10.25 2.53 41.29
N ALA A 43 10.09 2.31 39.99
CA ALA A 43 11.11 2.59 38.99
C ALA A 43 11.69 4.00 39.08
N PRO A 44 10.91 5.11 39.17
CA PRO A 44 11.46 6.46 39.29
C PRO A 44 12.37 6.64 40.51
N ALA A 45 12.07 6.00 41.62
CA ALA A 45 12.87 6.06 42.84
C ALA A 45 14.14 5.21 42.71
N ALA A 46 14.09 4.07 42.03
CA ALA A 46 15.22 3.24 41.74
C ALA A 46 16.23 3.96 40.82
N ASP A 47 15.73 4.61 39.77
CA ASP A 47 16.55 5.37 38.80
C ASP A 47 17.18 6.60 39.49
N ALA A 48 16.43 7.34 40.32
CA ALA A 48 16.98 8.43 41.14
C ALA A 48 18.07 7.96 42.12
N ALA A 49 17.93 6.78 42.71
CA ALA A 49 18.92 6.19 43.58
C ALA A 49 20.21 5.79 42.82
N MET A 50 20.07 5.24 41.62
CA MET A 50 21.15 4.89 40.72
C MET A 50 21.92 6.14 40.27
N GLU A 51 21.20 7.19 39.83
CA GLU A 51 21.83 8.45 39.42
C GLU A 51 22.57 9.11 40.60
N LEU A 52 21.94 9.16 41.76
CA LEU A 52 22.57 9.70 42.96
C LEU A 52 23.84 8.96 43.34
N LYS A 53 23.83 7.61 43.29
CA LYS A 53 24.98 6.77 43.53
C LYS A 53 26.13 7.05 42.55
N ALA A 54 25.84 7.22 41.27
CA ALA A 54 26.83 7.55 40.24
C ALA A 54 27.47 8.92 40.53
N ARG A 55 26.66 9.96 40.80
CA ARG A 55 27.13 11.31 41.14
C ARG A 55 27.93 11.34 42.45
N ALA A 56 27.46 10.64 43.48
CA ALA A 56 28.16 10.51 44.77
C ALA A 56 29.50 9.80 44.61
N THR A 57 29.59 8.79 43.76
CA THR A 57 30.87 8.10 43.46
C THR A 57 31.89 9.06 42.81
N GLY A 58 31.45 9.95 41.93
CA GLY A 58 32.28 11.02 41.35
C GLY A 58 32.74 12.03 42.40
N ALA A 59 31.80 12.54 43.19
CA ALA A 59 32.03 13.55 44.21
C ALA A 59 32.97 13.05 45.35
N ALA A 60 32.87 11.77 45.75
CA ALA A 60 33.73 11.14 46.73
C ALA A 60 35.23 11.17 46.35
N ARG A 61 35.56 11.30 45.09
CA ARG A 61 36.93 11.45 44.58
C ARG A 61 37.45 12.87 44.61
N THR A 62 36.55 13.86 44.79
CA THR A 62 36.87 15.30 44.71
C THR A 62 37.09 15.90 46.08
N SER A 63 36.09 15.88 46.96
CA SER A 63 36.20 16.31 48.35
C SER A 63 35.04 15.78 49.20
N VAL A 64 35.23 15.77 50.55
CA VAL A 64 34.17 15.36 51.48
C VAL A 64 33.00 16.31 51.45
N GLU A 65 33.25 17.61 51.38
CA GLU A 65 32.19 18.67 51.31
C GLU A 65 31.34 18.52 50.04
N GLU A 66 31.97 18.26 48.91
CA GLU A 66 31.26 18.04 47.62
C GLU A 66 30.40 16.77 47.66
N PHE A 67 30.95 15.71 48.28
CA PHE A 67 30.23 14.45 48.48
C PHE A 67 28.98 14.65 49.35
N GLU A 68 29.12 15.31 50.51
CA GLU A 68 28.01 15.61 51.42
C GLU A 68 26.93 16.47 50.73
N ARG A 69 27.30 17.47 49.98
CA ARG A 69 26.38 18.33 49.24
C ARG A 69 25.58 17.53 48.18
N VAL A 70 26.27 16.69 47.39
CA VAL A 70 25.63 15.86 46.36
C VAL A 70 24.66 14.86 46.97
N VAL A 71 25.02 14.18 48.04
CA VAL A 71 24.18 13.20 48.72
C VAL A 71 22.96 13.87 49.37
N THR A 72 23.16 14.98 50.10
CA THR A 72 22.04 15.66 50.76
C THR A 72 21.01 16.18 49.78
N THR A 73 21.45 16.82 48.69
CA THR A 73 20.54 17.29 47.63
C THR A 73 19.86 16.13 46.91
N GLY A 74 20.58 15.01 46.71
CA GLY A 74 20.04 13.82 46.06
C GLY A 74 19.02 13.07 46.91
N ILE A 75 19.14 13.04 48.22
CA ILE A 75 18.15 12.46 49.14
C ILE A 75 16.80 13.16 49.02
N GLU A 76 16.77 14.47 48.87
CA GLU A 76 15.50 15.23 48.68
C GLU A 76 14.85 14.88 47.35
N ASN A 77 15.61 14.71 46.27
CA ASN A 77 15.11 14.30 44.96
C ASN A 77 14.56 12.87 45.02
N LEU A 78 15.24 12.00 45.70
CA LEU A 78 14.85 10.59 45.87
C LEU A 78 13.57 10.45 46.73
N ARG A 79 13.40 11.31 47.75
CA ARG A 79 12.16 11.40 48.54
C ARG A 79 10.98 11.86 47.69
N ARG A 80 11.19 12.89 46.85
CA ARG A 80 10.20 13.39 45.91
C ARG A 80 9.81 12.34 44.86
N ALA A 81 10.76 11.54 44.38
CA ALA A 81 10.52 10.43 43.47
C ALA A 81 9.74 9.26 44.12
N LEU A 82 9.88 9.07 45.45
CA LEU A 82 9.11 8.09 46.22
C LEU A 82 7.68 8.57 46.51
N GLU A 83 7.49 9.84 46.76
CA GLU A 83 6.18 10.46 47.02
C GLU A 83 5.36 10.63 45.74
N ALA A 84 6.02 10.69 44.58
CA ALA A 84 5.34 10.63 43.30
C ALA A 84 4.53 9.32 43.26
N ALA A 85 3.22 9.43 43.02
CA ALA A 85 2.35 8.27 42.87
C ALA A 85 2.97 7.30 41.90
N PRO A 86 2.85 5.96 42.12
CA PRO A 86 3.34 5.01 41.14
C PRO A 86 2.72 5.41 39.81
N ALA A 87 3.55 5.64 38.80
CA ALA A 87 3.05 5.78 37.46
C ALA A 87 2.14 4.57 37.24
N PRO A 88 0.85 4.77 36.93
CA PRO A 88 0.01 3.63 36.59
C PRO A 88 0.74 2.91 35.47
N VAL A 89 0.89 1.59 35.61
CA VAL A 89 1.17 0.71 34.48
C VAL A 89 0.20 1.19 33.41
N ALA A 90 0.72 1.77 32.32
CA ALA A 90 -0.05 2.52 31.36
C ALA A 90 -1.18 1.63 30.85
N ALA A 91 -2.36 1.80 31.46
CA ALA A 91 -3.58 1.49 30.78
C ALA A 91 -3.71 2.47 29.62
N PRO A 92 -4.22 2.08 28.46
CA PRO A 92 -4.28 2.89 27.24
C PRO A 92 -5.12 4.17 27.36
N ASN A 93 -5.47 4.62 28.56
CA ASN A 93 -6.36 5.75 28.82
C ASN A 93 -5.69 7.10 29.09
N ALA A 94 -4.35 7.20 29.22
CA ALA A 94 -3.65 8.50 29.23
C ALA A 94 -3.50 9.07 27.81
N ILE A 95 -3.66 8.26 26.80
CA ILE A 95 -3.64 8.62 25.36
C ILE A 95 -4.90 9.40 24.92
N ALA A 96 -5.94 9.41 25.73
CA ALA A 96 -7.25 10.00 25.36
C ALA A 96 -7.33 11.52 25.44
N GLN A 97 -6.25 12.24 25.81
CA GLN A 97 -6.30 13.71 25.95
C GLN A 97 -5.74 14.48 24.76
N ASP A 98 -5.04 13.84 23.79
CA ASP A 98 -4.53 14.50 22.58
C ASP A 98 -4.60 13.59 21.35
N LEU A 99 -5.80 13.24 20.94
CA LEU A 99 -6.08 12.47 19.72
C LEU A 99 -5.45 13.08 18.46
N GLU A 100 -5.36 14.39 18.41
CA GLU A 100 -4.78 15.16 17.30
C GLU A 100 -3.26 14.99 17.26
N LEU A 101 -2.57 15.10 18.38
CA LEU A 101 -1.11 14.92 18.51
C LEU A 101 -0.65 13.50 18.17
N ILE A 102 -1.44 12.48 18.51
CA ILE A 102 -1.12 11.09 18.14
C ILE A 102 -1.39 10.87 16.66
N GLY A 103 -2.44 11.49 16.10
CA GLY A 103 -2.70 11.49 14.67
C GLY A 103 -1.53 12.08 13.88
N ASP A 104 -1.02 13.22 14.33
CA ASP A 104 0.16 13.89 13.74
C ASP A 104 1.41 13.01 13.84
N PHE A 105 1.65 12.39 15.01
CA PHE A 105 2.74 11.44 15.18
C PHE A 105 2.65 10.27 14.20
N VAL A 106 1.48 9.65 14.06
CA VAL A 106 1.28 8.50 13.15
C VAL A 106 1.60 8.90 11.71
N ASN A 107 1.15 10.07 11.28
CA ASN A 107 1.40 10.58 9.94
C ASN A 107 2.89 10.88 9.73
N GLU A 108 3.51 11.65 10.63
CA GLU A 108 4.91 12.05 10.51
C GLU A 108 5.87 10.86 10.64
N ALA A 109 5.62 9.96 11.59
CA ALA A 109 6.39 8.72 11.71
C ALA A 109 6.24 7.84 10.47
N GLY A 110 5.06 7.75 9.87
CA GLY A 110 4.80 7.03 8.63
C GLY A 110 5.61 7.56 7.45
N GLU A 111 5.71 8.88 7.29
CA GLU A 111 6.51 9.54 6.24
C GLU A 111 8.01 9.29 6.43
N HIS A 112 8.50 9.40 7.67
CA HIS A 112 9.89 9.12 7.98
C HIS A 112 10.25 7.66 7.74
N LEU A 113 9.38 6.71 8.11
CA LEU A 113 9.58 5.28 7.85
C LEU A 113 9.62 4.95 6.36
N ALA A 114 8.76 5.57 5.54
CA ALA A 114 8.81 5.41 4.09
C ALA A 114 10.13 5.96 3.50
N THR A 115 10.59 7.10 4.01
CA THR A 115 11.87 7.69 3.61
C THR A 115 13.04 6.78 4.01
N ILE A 116 13.07 6.29 5.26
CA ILE A 116 14.08 5.37 5.78
C ILE A 116 14.21 4.15 4.85
N GLU A 117 13.11 3.50 4.52
CA GLU A 117 13.14 2.31 3.66
C GLU A 117 13.71 2.61 2.28
N ALA A 118 13.30 3.72 1.65
CA ALA A 118 13.83 4.11 0.34
C ALA A 118 15.35 4.34 0.40
N GLN A 119 15.84 4.99 1.45
CA GLN A 119 17.28 5.28 1.59
C GLN A 119 18.09 4.02 1.93
N ILE A 120 17.57 3.11 2.73
CA ILE A 120 18.25 1.86 3.06
C ILE A 120 18.37 0.96 1.83
N LEU A 121 17.38 0.95 0.92
CA LEU A 121 17.49 0.24 -0.36
C LEU A 121 18.60 0.81 -1.26
N VAL A 122 18.87 2.11 -1.18
CA VAL A 122 20.04 2.71 -1.87
C VAL A 122 21.34 2.28 -1.20
N LEU A 123 21.41 2.28 0.15
CA LEU A 123 22.57 1.81 0.92
C LEU A 123 22.87 0.33 0.70
N GLU A 124 21.88 -0.47 0.36
CA GLU A 124 22.09 -1.88 0.00
C GLU A 124 22.88 -2.03 -1.31
N ARG A 125 22.65 -1.11 -2.28
CA ARG A 125 23.38 -1.08 -3.56
C ARG A 125 24.75 -0.38 -3.42
N ASP A 126 24.82 0.67 -2.62
CA ASP A 126 26.03 1.43 -2.31
C ASP A 126 26.11 1.73 -0.80
N PRO A 127 26.71 0.84 0.02
CA PRO A 127 26.86 1.02 1.46
C PRO A 127 27.68 2.26 1.86
N THR A 128 28.36 2.89 0.91
CA THR A 128 29.23 4.07 1.15
C THR A 128 28.54 5.40 0.83
N ALA A 129 27.31 5.37 0.33
CA ALA A 129 26.57 6.56 -0.05
C ALA A 129 26.20 7.41 1.19
N ALA A 130 26.85 8.57 1.34
CA ALA A 130 26.72 9.41 2.52
C ALA A 130 25.32 10.05 2.67
N ASP A 131 24.72 10.50 1.55
CA ASP A 131 23.41 11.17 1.59
C ASP A 131 22.27 10.25 2.03
N PRO A 132 22.12 9.03 1.50
CA PRO A 132 21.15 8.04 1.99
C PRO A 132 21.35 7.68 3.45
N LEU A 133 22.60 7.49 3.89
CA LEU A 133 22.92 7.19 5.28
C LEU A 133 22.50 8.32 6.23
N ASN A 134 22.81 9.56 5.88
CA ASN A 134 22.40 10.74 6.64
C ASN A 134 20.87 10.90 6.65
N ALA A 135 20.18 10.59 5.57
CA ALA A 135 18.74 10.68 5.50
C ALA A 135 18.05 9.61 6.37
N ALA A 136 18.53 8.37 6.34
CA ALA A 136 18.05 7.31 7.21
C ALA A 136 18.28 7.64 8.69
N PHE A 137 19.50 8.09 9.05
CA PHE A 137 19.83 8.57 10.40
C PHE A 137 18.84 9.64 10.89
N ARG A 138 18.60 10.69 10.08
CA ARG A 138 17.65 11.76 10.44
C ARG A 138 16.22 11.23 10.64
N GLY A 139 15.78 10.27 9.83
CA GLY A 139 14.48 9.64 9.98
C GLY A 139 14.30 8.96 11.34
N PHE A 140 15.25 8.10 11.75
CA PHE A 140 15.22 7.46 13.07
C PHE A 140 15.35 8.46 14.20
N HIS A 141 16.19 9.49 14.06
CA HIS A 141 16.33 10.57 15.04
C HIS A 141 15.01 11.30 15.28
N THR A 142 14.29 11.64 14.22
CA THR A 142 12.99 12.32 14.33
C THR A 142 11.95 11.41 14.99
N ILE A 143 11.84 10.14 14.57
CA ILE A 143 10.91 9.19 15.19
C ILE A 143 11.21 9.00 16.67
N LYS A 144 12.49 8.90 17.07
CA LYS A 144 12.91 8.84 18.48
C LYS A 144 12.43 10.06 19.26
N GLY A 145 12.61 11.26 18.70
CA GLY A 145 12.19 12.53 19.31
C GLY A 145 10.68 12.60 19.52
N LEU A 146 9.91 12.28 18.48
CA LEU A 146 8.44 12.27 18.51
C LEU A 146 7.91 11.21 19.50
N ALA A 147 8.46 10.00 19.48
CA ALA A 147 8.10 8.93 20.40
C ALA A 147 8.43 9.28 21.85
N GLY A 148 9.55 9.98 22.09
CA GLY A 148 9.92 10.47 23.41
C GLY A 148 8.96 11.51 23.96
N PHE A 149 8.43 12.38 23.09
CA PHE A 149 7.45 13.41 23.48
C PHE A 149 6.09 12.78 23.89
N LEU A 150 5.70 11.68 23.23
CA LEU A 150 4.45 10.96 23.48
C LEU A 150 4.58 9.80 24.49
N ASP A 151 5.73 9.64 25.11
CA ASP A 151 6.05 8.57 26.06
C ASP A 151 5.86 7.14 25.49
N LEU A 152 6.13 6.97 24.19
CA LEU A 152 6.09 5.69 23.49
C LEU A 152 7.44 4.97 23.66
N GLY A 153 7.64 4.33 24.82
CA GLY A 153 8.91 3.77 25.28
C GLY A 153 9.57 2.84 24.28
N ASP A 154 8.84 1.84 23.79
CA ASP A 154 9.34 0.80 22.89
C ASP A 154 9.79 1.36 21.53
N ILE A 155 8.99 2.27 20.95
CA ILE A 155 9.31 2.95 19.69
C ILE A 155 10.57 3.82 19.87
N ARG A 156 10.66 4.54 20.99
CA ARG A 156 11.82 5.38 21.32
C ARG A 156 13.09 4.54 21.46
N GLU A 157 13.01 3.41 22.16
CA GLU A 157 14.17 2.55 22.45
C GLU A 157 14.74 1.94 21.16
N VAL A 158 13.90 1.29 20.34
CA VAL A 158 14.33 0.74 19.06
C VAL A 158 14.90 1.82 18.14
N SER A 159 14.24 2.98 18.05
CA SER A 159 14.73 4.09 17.22
C SER A 159 16.07 4.62 17.69
N HIS A 160 16.31 4.65 19.01
CA HIS A 160 17.59 5.11 19.60
C HIS A 160 18.75 4.17 19.27
N GLU A 161 18.55 2.88 19.42
CA GLU A 161 19.63 1.90 19.18
C GLU A 161 20.00 1.83 17.70
N VAL A 162 18.99 1.91 16.80
CA VAL A 162 19.26 1.96 15.36
C VAL A 162 19.91 3.28 14.95
N GLU A 163 19.51 4.40 15.53
CA GLU A 163 20.19 5.69 15.32
C GLU A 163 21.67 5.59 15.71
N THR A 164 21.98 4.97 16.85
CA THR A 164 23.35 4.75 17.33
C THR A 164 24.15 3.89 16.34
N LEU A 165 23.52 2.85 15.78
CA LEU A 165 24.13 1.99 14.76
C LEU A 165 24.46 2.79 13.48
N LEU A 166 23.51 3.59 12.99
CA LEU A 166 23.71 4.42 11.80
C LEU A 166 24.72 5.55 12.04
N ASP A 167 24.81 6.08 13.28
CA ASP A 167 25.81 7.08 13.65
C ASP A 167 27.24 6.51 13.57
N ARG A 168 27.47 5.29 14.09
CA ARG A 168 28.75 4.60 13.93
C ARG A 168 29.08 4.33 12.46
N ALA A 169 28.10 3.97 11.66
CA ALA A 169 28.31 3.79 10.22
C ALA A 169 28.69 5.10 9.54
N ARG A 170 28.04 6.22 9.90
CA ARG A 170 28.35 7.55 9.41
C ARG A 170 29.77 8.01 9.78
N ASN A 171 30.21 7.68 10.99
CA ASN A 171 31.54 8.00 11.48
C ASN A 171 32.62 7.02 10.97
N GLN A 172 32.26 6.09 10.07
CA GLN A 172 33.14 5.03 9.53
C GLN A 172 33.70 4.06 10.60
N GLU A 173 33.05 3.99 11.76
CA GLU A 173 33.38 3.04 12.83
C GLU A 173 32.75 1.67 12.58
N LEU A 174 31.72 1.60 11.73
CA LEU A 174 31.00 0.39 11.38
C LEU A 174 30.77 0.34 9.86
N LEU A 175 31.15 -0.76 9.21
CA LEU A 175 30.83 -0.98 7.79
C LEU A 175 29.44 -1.57 7.66
N LEU A 176 28.58 -0.93 6.84
CA LEU A 176 27.25 -1.44 6.55
C LEU A 176 27.34 -2.72 5.71
N THR A 177 27.27 -3.86 6.36
CA THR A 177 27.17 -5.16 5.68
C THR A 177 25.70 -5.48 5.37
N PRO A 178 25.41 -6.38 4.42
CA PRO A 178 24.02 -6.81 4.16
C PRO A 178 23.29 -7.30 5.42
N ALA A 179 23.99 -7.95 6.34
CA ALA A 179 23.41 -8.41 7.62
C ALA A 179 22.99 -7.25 8.53
N ILE A 180 23.77 -6.16 8.55
CA ILE A 180 23.45 -4.96 9.32
C ILE A 180 22.29 -4.21 8.68
N ILE A 181 22.27 -4.10 7.36
CA ILE A 181 21.15 -3.51 6.61
C ILE A 181 19.85 -4.27 6.89
N ASP A 182 19.90 -5.61 6.96
CA ASP A 182 18.75 -6.43 7.34
C ASP A 182 18.20 -6.07 8.72
N VAL A 183 19.08 -5.88 9.71
CA VAL A 183 18.69 -5.49 11.08
C VAL A 183 18.03 -4.11 11.09
N VAL A 184 18.56 -3.15 10.33
CA VAL A 184 17.95 -1.80 10.22
C VAL A 184 16.59 -1.86 9.53
N LEU A 185 16.43 -2.69 8.50
CA LEU A 185 15.14 -2.90 7.83
C LEU A 185 14.11 -3.57 8.75
N GLU A 186 14.50 -4.60 9.49
CA GLU A 186 13.61 -5.23 10.48
C GLU A 186 13.16 -4.25 11.56
N SER A 187 14.05 -3.32 11.94
CA SER A 187 13.71 -2.27 12.91
C SER A 187 12.71 -1.28 12.33
N ALA A 188 12.85 -0.89 11.07
CA ALA A 188 11.85 -0.08 10.38
C ALA A 188 10.48 -0.79 10.28
N ASP A 189 10.46 -2.09 10.01
CA ASP A 189 9.23 -2.89 9.98
C ASP A 189 8.58 -3.02 11.36
N TYR A 190 9.37 -3.19 12.40
CA TYR A 190 8.84 -3.16 13.76
C TYR A 190 8.19 -1.82 14.05
N LEU A 191 8.88 -0.70 13.77
CA LEU A 191 8.36 0.64 14.00
C LEU A 191 7.06 0.89 13.22
N LYS A 192 6.93 0.42 11.98
CA LYS A 192 5.68 0.49 11.23
C LYS A 192 4.53 -0.24 11.93
N ARG A 193 4.78 -1.46 12.41
CA ARG A 193 3.78 -2.23 13.14
C ARG A 193 3.40 -1.56 14.47
N ALA A 194 4.37 -0.99 15.17
CA ALA A 194 4.16 -0.29 16.43
C ALA A 194 3.36 1.02 16.21
N VAL A 195 3.68 1.80 15.19
CA VAL A 195 2.92 3.01 14.80
C VAL A 195 1.48 2.63 14.37
N ALA A 196 1.31 1.56 13.59
CA ALA A 196 -0.02 1.07 13.22
C ALA A 196 -0.82 0.57 14.43
N TRP A 197 -0.17 -0.05 15.41
CA TRP A 197 -0.79 -0.46 16.67
C TRP A 197 -1.25 0.75 17.50
N VAL A 198 -0.43 1.81 17.58
CA VAL A 198 -0.79 3.09 18.21
C VAL A 198 -2.01 3.69 17.52
N HIS A 199 -2.03 3.71 16.19
CA HIS A 199 -3.17 4.20 15.39
C HIS A 199 -4.45 3.39 15.64
N ALA A 200 -4.36 2.06 15.69
CA ALA A 200 -5.49 1.18 16.00
C ALA A 200 -6.03 1.41 17.41
N GLY A 201 -5.15 1.78 18.36
CA GLY A 201 -5.50 2.16 19.72
C GLY A 201 -6.44 3.36 19.79
N LEU A 202 -6.30 4.34 18.91
CA LEU A 202 -7.20 5.50 18.79
C LEU A 202 -8.63 5.10 18.45
N SER A 203 -8.79 4.00 17.73
CA SER A 203 -10.10 3.47 17.31
C SER A 203 -10.66 2.41 18.27
N GLY A 204 -10.02 2.15 19.41
CA GLY A 204 -10.40 1.10 20.37
C GLY A 204 -10.24 -0.34 19.81
N LYS A 205 -9.48 -0.53 18.75
CA LYS A 205 -9.26 -1.81 18.06
C LYS A 205 -7.82 -2.35 18.21
N ALA A 206 -7.03 -1.79 19.13
CA ALA A 206 -5.66 -2.26 19.33
C ALA A 206 -5.68 -3.70 19.86
N GLY A 207 -4.98 -4.57 19.14
CA GLY A 207 -4.65 -5.93 19.58
C GLY A 207 -3.46 -5.93 20.54
N GLU A 208 -2.77 -7.06 20.64
CA GLU A 208 -1.55 -7.22 21.43
C GLU A 208 -0.42 -6.36 20.84
N ALA A 209 0.39 -5.72 21.69
CA ALA A 209 1.51 -4.88 21.25
C ALA A 209 2.57 -5.71 20.50
N PRO A 210 3.20 -5.19 19.45
CA PRO A 210 4.26 -5.90 18.73
C PRO A 210 5.47 -6.15 19.63
N ALA A 211 5.89 -7.41 19.77
CA ALA A 211 7.08 -7.77 20.54
C ALA A 211 8.37 -7.29 19.83
N PHE A 212 9.33 -6.75 20.59
CA PHE A 212 10.58 -6.18 20.09
C PHE A 212 11.85 -6.72 20.74
N ASP A 213 11.75 -7.48 21.83
CA ASP A 213 12.90 -7.94 22.63
C ASP A 213 13.99 -8.63 21.79
N LYS A 214 13.61 -9.58 20.93
CA LYS A 214 14.53 -10.29 20.04
C LYS A 214 15.18 -9.40 18.99
N LEU A 215 14.47 -8.39 18.54
CA LEU A 215 15.00 -7.42 17.59
C LEU A 215 16.03 -6.52 18.27
N LEU A 216 15.71 -6.03 19.46
CA LEU A 216 16.59 -5.20 20.26
C LEU A 216 17.88 -5.94 20.61
N GLU A 217 17.79 -7.22 21.03
CA GLU A 217 18.97 -8.08 21.27
C GLU A 217 19.87 -8.15 20.02
N ARG A 218 19.30 -8.26 18.82
CA ARG A 218 20.06 -8.30 17.56
C ARG A 218 20.71 -6.95 17.23
N VAL A 219 20.02 -5.84 17.43
CA VAL A 219 20.59 -4.50 17.24
C VAL A 219 21.77 -4.28 18.20
N LEU A 220 21.59 -4.63 19.46
CA LEU A 220 22.64 -4.53 20.49
C LEU A 220 23.84 -5.45 20.18
N ALA A 221 23.61 -6.68 19.73
CA ALA A 221 24.67 -7.60 19.32
C ALA A 221 25.54 -7.05 18.17
N VAL A 222 24.92 -6.33 17.20
CA VAL A 222 25.64 -5.62 16.14
C VAL A 222 26.46 -4.46 16.71
N LEU A 223 25.94 -3.71 17.68
CA LEU A 223 26.63 -2.62 18.34
C LEU A 223 27.81 -3.10 19.21
N GLU A 224 27.70 -4.27 19.82
CA GLU A 224 28.76 -4.88 20.65
C GLU A 224 29.86 -5.58 19.83
N GLY A 225 29.70 -5.67 18.50
CA GLY A 225 30.70 -6.27 17.61
C GLY A 225 30.80 -7.80 17.69
N THR A 226 29.82 -8.47 18.28
CA THR A 226 29.71 -9.93 18.30
C THR A 226 29.24 -10.43 16.95
N HIS A 227 30.19 -10.79 16.07
CA HIS A 227 29.98 -11.22 14.70
C HIS A 227 29.05 -12.42 14.58
N VAL A 228 27.95 -12.26 13.81
CA VAL A 228 27.38 -13.36 13.04
C VAL A 228 28.24 -13.50 11.77
N GLN A 229 29.12 -14.51 11.77
CA GLN A 229 29.94 -14.86 10.61
C GLN A 229 29.04 -15.20 9.41
N ALA A 230 29.04 -14.35 8.40
CA ALA A 230 28.63 -14.73 7.05
C ALA A 230 29.88 -15.02 6.23
N ALA A 231 29.84 -16.11 5.46
CA ALA A 231 30.92 -16.62 4.64
C ALA A 231 31.55 -15.56 3.74
N GLU A 232 32.88 -15.58 3.64
CA GLU A 232 33.66 -14.73 2.74
C GLU A 232 33.23 -14.88 1.29
N PRO A 233 33.07 -13.79 0.53
CA PRO A 233 32.98 -13.86 -0.92
C PRO A 233 34.37 -13.86 -1.53
N GLU A 234 34.59 -14.77 -2.48
CA GLU A 234 35.78 -14.82 -3.33
C GLU A 234 35.97 -13.52 -4.13
N PRO A 235 37.22 -13.13 -4.46
CA PRO A 235 37.51 -11.82 -5.03
C PRO A 235 37.08 -11.75 -6.51
N VAL A 236 36.17 -10.88 -6.82
CA VAL A 236 35.80 -10.52 -8.18
C VAL A 236 36.80 -9.49 -8.72
N GLU A 237 37.35 -9.81 -9.86
CA GLU A 237 38.34 -9.08 -10.66
C GLU A 237 37.85 -7.67 -11.03
N LYS A 238 38.70 -6.67 -10.81
CA LYS A 238 38.43 -5.25 -11.05
C LYS A 238 38.21 -4.97 -12.55
N ALA A 239 37.00 -4.60 -12.92
CA ALA A 239 36.73 -3.95 -14.22
C ALA A 239 37.19 -2.50 -14.19
N LYS A 240 37.81 -2.08 -15.30
CA LYS A 240 38.43 -0.75 -15.52
C LYS A 240 37.41 0.38 -15.46
N PRO A 241 37.83 1.58 -15.01
CA PRO A 241 36.94 2.73 -14.93
C PRO A 241 36.57 3.25 -16.34
N VAL A 242 35.27 3.40 -16.56
CA VAL A 242 34.74 4.16 -17.70
C VAL A 242 34.72 5.64 -17.30
N GLU A 243 35.32 6.48 -18.13
CA GLU A 243 35.40 7.93 -17.96
C GLU A 243 34.01 8.55 -17.80
N LYS A 244 33.80 9.30 -16.72
CA LYS A 244 32.63 10.15 -16.52
C LYS A 244 32.68 11.33 -17.48
N SER A 245 31.81 11.32 -18.47
CA SER A 245 31.45 12.52 -19.24
C SER A 245 30.77 13.51 -18.26
N ALA A 246 31.37 14.68 -18.17
CA ALA A 246 30.79 15.83 -17.48
C ALA A 246 29.58 16.34 -18.27
N ALA A 247 28.40 16.17 -17.72
CA ALA A 247 27.23 16.91 -18.19
C ALA A 247 26.23 17.06 -17.04
N SER A 248 25.76 18.28 -16.86
CA SER A 248 24.60 18.73 -16.15
C SER A 248 24.74 18.94 -14.64
N GLU A 249 25.01 20.20 -14.31
CA GLU A 249 24.54 20.82 -13.10
C GLU A 249 23.00 20.65 -13.05
N ALA A 250 22.53 19.67 -12.28
CA ALA A 250 21.11 19.53 -11.99
C ALA A 250 20.71 20.69 -11.08
N GLU A 251 19.87 21.58 -11.61
CA GLU A 251 19.09 22.52 -10.80
C GLU A 251 18.54 21.77 -9.57
N ALA A 252 18.92 22.26 -8.39
CA ALA A 252 18.33 21.78 -7.14
C ALA A 252 16.84 22.12 -7.21
N ALA A 253 16.03 21.16 -7.61
CA ALA A 253 14.58 21.29 -7.59
C ALA A 253 14.16 21.61 -6.15
N SER A 254 13.64 22.82 -5.94
CA SER A 254 13.07 23.23 -4.67
C SER A 254 11.81 22.39 -4.43
N THR A 255 11.92 21.33 -3.62
CA THR A 255 10.77 20.50 -3.25
C THR A 255 9.95 21.23 -2.18
N LEU A 256 8.69 21.50 -2.48
CA LEU A 256 7.71 22.02 -1.52
C LEU A 256 6.92 20.84 -0.95
N ARG A 257 6.91 20.68 0.37
CA ARG A 257 6.03 19.70 1.04
C ARG A 257 4.62 20.25 1.08
N VAL A 258 3.68 19.50 0.52
CA VAL A 258 2.24 19.80 0.54
C VAL A 258 1.54 18.67 1.28
N ASP A 259 0.62 19.02 2.16
CA ASP A 259 -0.23 18.07 2.89
C ASP A 259 -1.11 17.27 1.91
N ALA A 260 -1.16 15.94 2.08
CA ALA A 260 -1.91 15.06 1.18
C ALA A 260 -3.42 15.36 1.18
N GLY A 261 -3.99 15.72 2.34
CA GLY A 261 -5.41 16.08 2.44
C GLY A 261 -5.75 17.35 1.68
N LYS A 262 -4.81 18.31 1.59
CA LYS A 262 -5.00 19.53 0.77
C LYS A 262 -4.96 19.21 -0.73
N LEU A 263 -4.12 18.25 -1.14
CA LEU A 263 -4.12 17.78 -2.54
C LEU A 263 -5.41 17.03 -2.87
N ASP A 264 -5.90 16.18 -1.98
CA ASP A 264 -7.17 15.47 -2.16
C ASP A 264 -8.34 16.49 -2.27
N TYR A 265 -8.39 17.48 -1.38
CA TYR A 265 -9.40 18.54 -1.44
C TYR A 265 -9.32 19.34 -2.74
N MET A 266 -8.11 19.65 -3.22
CA MET A 266 -7.91 20.33 -4.50
C MET A 266 -8.44 19.48 -5.67
N MET A 267 -8.18 18.15 -5.65
CA MET A 267 -8.71 17.23 -6.66
C MET A 267 -10.24 17.17 -6.66
N ASP A 268 -10.85 17.17 -5.48
CA ASP A 268 -12.32 17.23 -5.36
C ASP A 268 -12.88 18.53 -5.95
N MET A 269 -12.25 19.67 -5.66
CA MET A 269 -12.66 20.96 -6.22
C MET A 269 -12.50 21.03 -7.74
N VAL A 270 -11.42 20.46 -8.29
CA VAL A 270 -11.25 20.33 -9.74
C VAL A 270 -12.35 19.44 -10.34
N GLY A 271 -12.71 18.35 -9.66
CA GLY A 271 -13.84 17.49 -10.04
C GLY A 271 -15.16 18.26 -10.09
N GLU A 272 -15.47 19.08 -9.07
CA GLU A 272 -16.66 19.94 -9.04
C GLU A 272 -16.64 20.99 -10.16
N LEU A 273 -15.46 21.55 -10.47
CA LEU A 273 -15.29 22.49 -11.58
C LEU A 273 -15.62 21.85 -12.93
N VAL A 274 -15.14 20.61 -13.17
CA VAL A 274 -15.46 19.83 -14.39
C VAL A 274 -16.96 19.57 -14.48
N ILE A 275 -17.63 19.21 -13.38
CA ILE A 275 -19.08 19.00 -13.33
C ILE A 275 -19.80 20.31 -13.65
N ALA A 276 -19.46 21.42 -13.01
CA ALA A 276 -20.08 22.71 -13.24
C ALA A 276 -19.93 23.17 -14.70
N GLN A 277 -18.75 22.99 -15.28
CA GLN A 277 -18.51 23.27 -16.69
C GLN A 277 -19.38 22.39 -17.60
N SER A 278 -19.49 21.09 -17.31
CA SER A 278 -20.31 20.15 -18.06
C SER A 278 -21.77 20.55 -18.03
N LEU A 279 -22.30 20.96 -16.85
CA LEU A 279 -23.68 21.47 -16.70
C LEU A 279 -23.95 22.69 -17.60
N ILE A 280 -22.97 23.62 -17.68
CA ILE A 280 -23.09 24.80 -18.54
C ILE A 280 -23.06 24.41 -20.01
N THR A 281 -22.10 23.57 -20.40
CA THR A 281 -21.86 23.20 -21.80
C THR A 281 -23.03 22.39 -22.41
N HIS A 282 -23.67 21.54 -21.60
CA HIS A 282 -24.77 20.67 -22.05
C HIS A 282 -26.17 21.22 -21.68
N ASN A 283 -26.27 22.46 -21.19
CA ASN A 283 -27.56 23.08 -20.94
C ASN A 283 -28.31 23.31 -22.25
N PRO A 284 -29.54 22.78 -22.41
CA PRO A 284 -30.33 22.93 -23.64
C PRO A 284 -30.60 24.39 -24.05
N GLU A 285 -30.76 25.29 -23.06
CA GLU A 285 -30.96 26.70 -23.29
C GLU A 285 -29.73 27.36 -23.92
N ILE A 286 -28.53 26.98 -23.44
CA ILE A 286 -27.23 27.47 -23.96
C ILE A 286 -26.97 26.84 -25.34
N GLY A 287 -27.27 25.55 -25.51
CA GLY A 287 -27.12 24.83 -26.78
C GLY A 287 -28.00 25.43 -27.92
N SER A 288 -29.13 26.03 -27.56
CA SER A 288 -30.03 26.71 -28.51
C SER A 288 -29.56 28.11 -28.94
N LEU A 289 -28.56 28.68 -28.24
CA LEU A 289 -28.01 30.01 -28.56
C LEU A 289 -27.00 29.91 -29.71
N GLU A 290 -27.34 30.41 -30.89
CA GLU A 290 -26.43 30.54 -32.04
C GLU A 290 -25.39 31.68 -31.85
N SER A 291 -24.77 31.78 -30.68
CA SER A 291 -23.78 32.79 -30.38
C SER A 291 -22.34 32.24 -30.52
N GLY A 292 -21.69 32.53 -31.65
CA GLY A 292 -20.31 32.12 -31.92
C GLY A 292 -19.29 32.59 -30.85
N PRO A 293 -19.43 33.80 -30.27
CA PRO A 293 -18.57 34.21 -29.14
C PRO A 293 -18.77 33.34 -27.90
N LEU A 294 -20.01 33.00 -27.53
CA LEU A 294 -20.32 32.16 -26.36
C LEU A 294 -19.72 30.76 -26.50
N GLN A 295 -19.88 30.14 -27.68
CA GLN A 295 -19.32 28.82 -27.95
C GLN A 295 -17.79 28.82 -27.87
N ARG A 296 -17.10 29.86 -28.38
CA ARG A 296 -15.66 30.00 -28.26
C ARG A 296 -15.22 30.14 -26.79
N ASN A 297 -15.95 30.94 -25.99
CA ASN A 297 -15.64 31.12 -24.57
C ASN A 297 -15.83 29.81 -23.78
N LEU A 298 -16.88 29.03 -24.07
CA LEU A 298 -17.12 27.71 -23.45
C LEU A 298 -16.01 26.71 -23.82
N GLN A 299 -15.58 26.69 -25.08
CA GLN A 299 -14.46 25.86 -25.52
C GLN A 299 -13.14 26.28 -24.85
N GLN A 300 -12.93 27.59 -24.65
CA GLN A 300 -11.77 28.08 -23.92
C GLN A 300 -11.80 27.71 -22.44
N LEU A 301 -12.97 27.84 -21.80
CA LEU A 301 -13.16 27.38 -20.42
C LEU A 301 -12.83 25.89 -20.31
N GLY A 302 -13.32 25.07 -21.25
CA GLY A 302 -13.01 23.64 -21.28
C GLY A 302 -11.52 23.34 -21.35
N ARG A 303 -10.80 24.07 -22.19
CA ARG A 303 -9.32 23.93 -22.28
C ARG A 303 -8.62 24.30 -20.99
N ILE A 304 -9.02 25.41 -20.34
CA ILE A 304 -8.42 25.86 -19.08
C ILE A 304 -8.72 24.85 -17.97
N THR A 305 -9.95 24.35 -17.86
CA THR A 305 -10.35 23.35 -16.86
C THR A 305 -9.54 22.06 -17.03
N ALA A 306 -9.38 21.57 -18.26
CA ALA A 306 -8.57 20.39 -18.57
C ALA A 306 -7.08 20.60 -18.23
N GLU A 307 -6.55 21.81 -18.42
CA GLU A 307 -5.18 22.17 -18.04
C GLU A 307 -5.01 22.19 -16.53
N VAL A 308 -5.91 22.85 -15.79
CA VAL A 308 -5.91 22.89 -14.32
C VAL A 308 -5.98 21.47 -13.76
N GLN A 309 -6.85 20.63 -14.33
CA GLN A 309 -6.95 19.23 -13.94
C GLN A 309 -5.65 18.46 -14.15
N ARG A 310 -4.99 18.65 -15.31
CA ARG A 310 -3.72 17.98 -15.60
C ARG A 310 -2.61 18.40 -14.63
N VAL A 311 -2.51 19.69 -14.33
CA VAL A 311 -1.54 20.21 -13.36
C VAL A 311 -1.84 19.69 -11.95
N ALA A 312 -3.10 19.71 -11.52
CA ALA A 312 -3.50 19.17 -10.23
C ALA A 312 -3.14 17.68 -10.08
N MET A 313 -3.37 16.89 -11.15
CA MET A 313 -2.99 15.48 -11.19
C MET A 313 -1.48 15.30 -11.10
N SER A 314 -0.68 16.08 -11.85
CA SER A 314 0.78 15.93 -11.82
C SER A 314 1.37 16.18 -10.42
N MET A 315 0.73 17.01 -9.59
CA MET A 315 1.16 17.24 -8.20
C MET A 315 0.96 16.02 -7.29
N ARG A 316 0.10 15.07 -7.66
CA ARG A 316 -0.20 13.85 -6.90
C ARG A 316 0.58 12.62 -7.41
N MET A 317 1.24 12.75 -8.55
CA MET A 317 1.98 11.66 -9.16
C MET A 317 3.22 11.30 -8.32
N THR A 318 3.48 10.00 -8.21
CA THR A 318 4.61 9.44 -7.47
C THR A 318 5.28 8.38 -8.35
N PRO A 319 6.62 8.31 -8.42
CA PRO A 319 7.31 7.28 -9.18
C PRO A 319 6.98 5.88 -8.66
N VAL A 320 6.83 4.91 -9.59
CA VAL A 320 6.57 3.50 -9.22
C VAL A 320 7.77 2.84 -8.55
N SER A 321 8.93 3.49 -8.50
CA SER A 321 10.11 3.02 -7.76
C SER A 321 9.81 2.63 -6.32
N THR A 322 8.88 3.33 -5.64
CA THR A 322 8.44 3.01 -4.29
C THR A 322 7.71 1.66 -4.22
N LEU A 323 6.93 1.32 -5.24
CA LEU A 323 6.23 0.04 -5.36
C LEU A 323 7.21 -1.08 -5.72
N PHE A 324 8.11 -0.84 -6.67
CA PHE A 324 9.12 -1.80 -7.09
C PHE A 324 10.13 -2.12 -5.98
N GLY A 325 10.46 -1.13 -5.13
CA GLY A 325 11.28 -1.34 -3.94
C GLY A 325 10.69 -2.38 -2.97
N ARG A 326 9.35 -2.34 -2.74
CA ARG A 326 8.65 -3.36 -1.94
C ARG A 326 8.72 -4.76 -2.58
N MET A 327 8.64 -4.82 -3.92
CA MET A 327 8.76 -6.09 -4.66
C MET A 327 10.17 -6.66 -4.57
N ASN A 328 11.21 -5.83 -4.67
CA ASN A 328 12.61 -6.25 -4.51
C ASN A 328 12.83 -6.92 -3.16
N ARG A 329 12.32 -6.31 -2.09
CA ARG A 329 12.40 -6.90 -0.74
C ARG A 329 11.67 -8.26 -0.67
N LEU A 330 10.44 -8.34 -1.18
CA LEU A 330 9.67 -9.58 -1.20
C LEU A 330 10.39 -10.70 -1.94
N VAL A 331 10.98 -10.40 -3.12
CA VAL A 331 11.75 -11.36 -3.92
C VAL A 331 12.93 -11.90 -3.11
N ARG A 332 13.68 -11.03 -2.45
CA ARG A 332 14.84 -11.39 -1.64
C ARG A 332 14.46 -12.31 -0.46
N ASP A 333 13.40 -11.94 0.29
CA ASP A 333 12.94 -12.72 1.44
C ASP A 333 12.47 -14.12 1.03
N LEU A 334 11.70 -14.22 -0.06
CA LEU A 334 11.19 -15.49 -0.56
C LEU A 334 12.28 -16.36 -1.18
N THR A 335 13.24 -15.79 -1.90
CA THR A 335 14.36 -16.54 -2.50
C THR A 335 15.26 -17.14 -1.42
N ARG A 336 15.54 -16.40 -0.34
CA ARG A 336 16.27 -16.94 0.82
C ARG A 336 15.52 -18.10 1.48
N LYS A 337 14.19 -17.95 1.66
CA LYS A 337 13.37 -18.98 2.31
C LYS A 337 13.24 -20.24 1.47
N ASN A 338 13.10 -20.11 0.15
CA ASN A 338 12.81 -21.22 -0.77
C ASN A 338 14.07 -21.82 -1.41
N GLY A 339 15.28 -21.26 -1.13
CA GLY A 339 16.55 -21.73 -1.70
C GLY A 339 16.64 -21.55 -3.24
N LYS A 340 15.78 -20.72 -3.84
CA LYS A 340 15.80 -20.42 -5.27
C LYS A 340 16.79 -19.27 -5.55
N LYS A 341 17.47 -19.34 -6.68
CA LYS A 341 18.31 -18.23 -7.16
C LYS A 341 17.50 -17.46 -8.21
N VAL A 342 17.22 -16.17 -7.93
CA VAL A 342 16.40 -15.33 -8.81
C VAL A 342 17.03 -13.95 -8.92
N ARG A 343 17.22 -13.51 -10.18
CA ARG A 343 17.60 -12.15 -10.50
C ARG A 343 16.33 -11.35 -10.78
N LEU A 344 16.21 -10.19 -10.13
CA LEU A 344 15.15 -9.23 -10.36
C LEU A 344 15.67 -8.09 -11.23
N ASP A 345 15.08 -7.93 -12.42
CA ASP A 345 15.37 -6.83 -13.33
C ASP A 345 14.23 -5.82 -13.28
N LEU A 346 14.55 -4.54 -13.03
CA LEU A 346 13.58 -3.43 -12.91
C LEU A 346 13.77 -2.47 -14.08
N SER A 347 12.67 -1.96 -14.66
CA SER A 347 12.71 -0.95 -15.71
C SER A 347 11.49 -0.03 -15.64
N GLY A 348 11.68 1.26 -16.00
CA GLY A 348 10.63 2.27 -15.92
C GLY A 348 10.27 2.66 -14.49
N GLU A 349 11.23 2.60 -13.56
CA GLU A 349 11.04 2.96 -12.14
C GLU A 349 10.64 4.43 -11.97
N GLU A 350 11.00 5.29 -12.93
CA GLU A 350 10.68 6.71 -13.02
C GLU A 350 9.22 6.98 -13.47
N THR A 351 8.51 5.95 -13.96
CA THR A 351 7.12 6.09 -14.40
C THR A 351 6.24 6.58 -13.25
N GLU A 352 5.56 7.70 -13.46
CA GLU A 352 4.73 8.33 -12.44
C GLU A 352 3.31 7.77 -12.45
N LEU A 353 2.75 7.53 -11.28
CA LEU A 353 1.40 7.03 -11.07
C LEU A 353 0.78 7.70 -9.84
N ASP A 354 -0.53 7.85 -9.83
CA ASP A 354 -1.26 8.39 -8.68
C ASP A 354 -0.97 7.58 -7.39
N LYS A 355 -0.66 8.28 -6.29
CA LYS A 355 -0.30 7.67 -5.01
C LYS A 355 -1.36 6.67 -4.51
N ALA A 356 -2.66 7.00 -4.64
CA ALA A 356 -3.73 6.11 -4.21
C ALA A 356 -3.81 4.83 -5.08
N ILE A 357 -3.46 4.91 -6.35
CA ILE A 357 -3.37 3.75 -7.23
C ILE A 357 -2.16 2.89 -6.84
N ILE A 358 -1.00 3.49 -6.56
CA ILE A 358 0.20 2.77 -6.08
C ILE A 358 -0.10 1.98 -4.81
N GLU A 359 -0.80 2.58 -3.85
CA GLU A 359 -1.18 1.94 -2.60
C GLU A 359 -2.10 0.73 -2.82
N GLN A 360 -3.08 0.86 -3.72
CA GLN A 360 -4.00 -0.22 -4.05
C GLN A 360 -3.39 -1.32 -4.94
N LEU A 361 -2.34 -1.00 -5.71
CA LEU A 361 -1.61 -1.97 -6.53
C LEU A 361 -0.62 -2.82 -5.73
N ALA A 362 -0.21 -2.37 -4.56
CA ALA A 362 0.82 -3.04 -3.77
C ALA A 362 0.47 -4.51 -3.45
N ASP A 363 -0.71 -4.76 -2.92
CA ASP A 363 -1.16 -6.12 -2.57
C ASP A 363 -1.33 -7.04 -3.78
N PRO A 364 -2.04 -6.64 -4.87
CA PRO A 364 -2.10 -7.42 -6.11
C PRO A 364 -0.74 -7.79 -6.65
N MET A 365 0.18 -6.83 -6.75
CA MET A 365 1.51 -7.06 -7.28
C MET A 365 2.34 -7.99 -6.39
N MET A 366 2.32 -7.81 -5.06
CA MET A 366 2.97 -8.72 -4.13
C MET A 366 2.48 -10.16 -4.30
N HIS A 367 1.18 -10.34 -4.53
CA HIS A 367 0.60 -11.66 -4.75
C HIS A 367 1.07 -12.27 -6.07
N MET A 368 1.12 -11.50 -7.16
CA MET A 368 1.58 -11.98 -8.47
C MET A 368 3.07 -12.32 -8.45
N VAL A 369 3.91 -11.45 -7.86
CA VAL A 369 5.35 -11.71 -7.67
C VAL A 369 5.57 -12.98 -6.84
N ARG A 370 4.83 -13.16 -5.75
CA ARG A 370 4.87 -14.40 -4.96
C ARG A 370 4.50 -15.63 -5.79
N ASN A 371 3.44 -15.54 -6.60
CA ASN A 371 3.05 -16.65 -7.46
C ASN A 371 4.12 -17.00 -8.50
N SER A 372 4.78 -16.01 -9.09
CA SER A 372 5.92 -16.23 -9.98
C SER A 372 7.07 -16.93 -9.25
N LEU A 373 7.38 -16.54 -8.02
CA LEU A 373 8.45 -17.15 -7.23
C LEU A 373 8.11 -18.55 -6.73
N ASP A 374 6.90 -18.77 -6.21
CA ASP A 374 6.53 -20.04 -5.59
C ASP A 374 6.17 -21.10 -6.63
N HIS A 375 5.42 -20.73 -7.66
CA HIS A 375 4.81 -21.63 -8.61
C HIS A 375 5.33 -21.49 -10.04
N GLY A 376 5.77 -20.30 -10.46
CA GLY A 376 6.30 -20.01 -11.79
C GLY A 376 7.73 -20.53 -11.96
N LEU A 377 8.65 -20.01 -11.18
CA LEU A 377 10.07 -20.32 -11.26
C LEU A 377 10.39 -21.69 -10.65
N GLU A 378 11.18 -22.48 -11.37
CA GLU A 378 11.67 -23.79 -10.92
C GLU A 378 12.87 -23.64 -9.98
N GLY A 379 13.16 -24.66 -9.17
CA GLY A 379 14.39 -24.74 -8.39
C GLY A 379 15.63 -24.86 -9.28
N PRO A 380 16.83 -24.51 -8.78
CA PRO A 380 18.06 -24.50 -9.59
C PRO A 380 18.36 -25.83 -10.30
N GLU A 381 18.14 -26.95 -9.63
CA GLU A 381 18.36 -28.29 -10.18
C GLU A 381 17.37 -28.62 -11.30
N GLU A 382 16.08 -28.32 -11.11
CA GLU A 382 15.03 -28.53 -12.11
C GLU A 382 15.26 -27.64 -13.34
N ARG A 383 15.73 -26.40 -13.15
CA ARG A 383 16.07 -25.49 -14.26
C ARG A 383 17.17 -26.05 -15.13
N VAL A 384 18.25 -26.52 -14.52
CA VAL A 384 19.38 -27.14 -15.26
C VAL A 384 18.90 -28.40 -16.00
N ALA A 385 18.07 -29.24 -15.37
CA ALA A 385 17.51 -30.43 -16.02
C ALA A 385 16.64 -30.06 -17.24
N ASN A 386 15.99 -28.90 -17.23
CA ASN A 386 15.19 -28.38 -18.34
C ASN A 386 16.01 -27.54 -19.35
N GLY A 387 17.33 -27.50 -19.21
CA GLY A 387 18.22 -26.77 -20.13
C GLY A 387 18.23 -25.24 -19.94
N LYS A 388 17.79 -24.75 -18.77
CA LYS A 388 17.81 -23.35 -18.38
C LYS A 388 19.02 -23.03 -17.47
N THR A 389 19.32 -21.75 -17.30
CA THR A 389 20.29 -21.27 -16.29
C THR A 389 19.84 -21.63 -14.89
N PRO A 390 20.72 -21.93 -13.94
CA PRO A 390 20.35 -22.24 -12.55
C PRO A 390 19.69 -21.05 -11.83
N GLU A 391 19.93 -19.83 -12.30
CA GLU A 391 19.31 -18.60 -11.84
C GLU A 391 18.09 -18.27 -12.72
N GLY A 392 16.94 -18.05 -12.06
CA GLY A 392 15.71 -17.58 -12.72
C GLY A 392 15.73 -16.06 -12.86
N THR A 393 14.94 -15.56 -13.81
CA THR A 393 14.79 -14.12 -14.03
C THR A 393 13.34 -13.70 -13.81
N LEU A 394 13.14 -12.67 -13.00
CA LEU A 394 11.88 -11.97 -12.84
C LEU A 394 12.07 -10.53 -13.30
N VAL A 395 11.27 -10.07 -14.26
CA VAL A 395 11.32 -8.71 -14.78
C VAL A 395 10.06 -7.97 -14.36
N LEU A 396 10.24 -6.79 -13.77
CA LEU A 396 9.17 -5.84 -13.52
C LEU A 396 9.41 -4.60 -14.37
N SER A 397 8.45 -4.22 -15.18
CA SER A 397 8.54 -3.02 -15.99
C SER A 397 7.28 -2.17 -15.89
N ALA A 398 7.43 -0.85 -15.97
CA ALA A 398 6.34 0.10 -16.04
C ALA A 398 6.54 1.05 -17.23
N SER A 399 5.46 1.37 -17.93
CA SER A 399 5.50 2.30 -19.05
C SER A 399 4.16 3.02 -19.22
N HIS A 400 4.24 4.26 -19.73
CA HIS A 400 3.06 4.98 -20.16
C HIS A 400 2.61 4.54 -21.55
N GLN A 401 1.35 4.16 -21.69
CA GLN A 401 0.71 3.86 -22.97
C GLN A 401 -0.59 4.68 -23.11
N ALA A 402 -0.50 5.79 -23.81
CA ALA A 402 -1.61 6.73 -23.98
C ALA A 402 -2.20 7.20 -22.63
N SER A 403 -3.45 6.84 -22.32
CA SER A 403 -4.14 7.21 -21.08
C SER A 403 -4.01 6.18 -19.95
N HIS A 404 -3.14 5.18 -20.13
CA HIS A 404 -2.96 4.09 -19.17
C HIS A 404 -1.48 3.92 -18.82
N ILE A 405 -1.24 3.38 -17.64
CA ILE A 405 0.05 2.79 -17.30
C ILE A 405 -0.06 1.28 -17.52
N VAL A 406 0.98 0.73 -18.11
CA VAL A 406 1.15 -0.72 -18.24
C VAL A 406 2.27 -1.15 -17.33
N ILE A 407 1.95 -2.03 -16.39
CA ILE A 407 2.93 -2.70 -15.53
C ILE A 407 3.00 -4.15 -15.97
N GLU A 408 4.20 -4.62 -16.29
CA GLU A 408 4.44 -5.99 -16.73
C GLU A 408 5.23 -6.73 -15.66
N ILE A 409 4.80 -7.95 -15.36
CA ILE A 409 5.48 -8.89 -14.46
C ILE A 409 5.78 -10.13 -15.29
N THR A 410 7.05 -10.35 -15.61
CA THR A 410 7.50 -11.44 -16.49
C THR A 410 8.44 -12.36 -15.74
N ASP A 411 8.13 -13.66 -15.73
CA ASP A 411 9.02 -14.71 -15.25
C ASP A 411 9.49 -15.62 -16.41
N ASP A 412 10.68 -16.19 -16.31
CA ASP A 412 11.24 -17.18 -17.24
C ASP A 412 11.05 -18.62 -16.73
N GLY A 413 10.00 -18.83 -15.92
CA GLY A 413 9.70 -20.09 -15.27
C GLY A 413 9.07 -21.15 -16.19
N ARG A 414 8.29 -22.07 -15.57
CA ARG A 414 7.67 -23.20 -16.28
C ARG A 414 6.49 -22.82 -17.17
N GLY A 415 5.99 -21.58 -17.06
CA GLY A 415 4.80 -21.13 -17.76
C GLY A 415 3.51 -21.78 -17.25
N LEU A 416 2.38 -21.39 -17.81
CA LEU A 416 1.07 -21.93 -17.49
C LEU A 416 0.80 -23.21 -18.33
N ASN A 417 0.30 -24.24 -17.66
CA ASN A 417 -0.08 -25.48 -18.33
C ASN A 417 -1.58 -25.47 -18.64
N THR A 418 -1.95 -25.19 -19.88
CA THR A 418 -3.33 -25.12 -20.36
C THR A 418 -4.11 -26.42 -20.15
N GLU A 419 -3.46 -27.58 -20.31
CA GLU A 419 -4.10 -28.89 -20.11
C GLU A 419 -4.50 -29.08 -18.64
N ARG A 420 -3.58 -28.77 -17.71
CA ARG A 420 -3.84 -28.86 -16.27
C ARG A 420 -4.90 -27.86 -15.79
N ILE A 421 -4.87 -26.65 -16.33
CA ILE A 421 -5.88 -25.62 -16.03
C ILE A 421 -7.25 -26.10 -16.50
N LEU A 422 -7.36 -26.56 -17.73
CA LEU A 422 -8.62 -27.05 -18.32
C LEU A 422 -9.16 -28.27 -17.59
N ALA A 423 -8.30 -29.24 -17.25
CA ALA A 423 -8.70 -30.43 -16.48
C ALA A 423 -9.30 -30.01 -15.12
N LYS A 424 -8.65 -29.12 -14.41
CA LYS A 424 -9.13 -28.64 -13.11
C LYS A 424 -10.41 -27.78 -13.22
N ALA A 425 -10.56 -27.00 -14.29
CA ALA A 425 -11.78 -26.25 -14.55
C ALA A 425 -12.98 -27.17 -14.82
N ARG A 426 -12.76 -28.30 -15.55
CA ARG A 426 -13.78 -29.32 -15.77
C ARG A 426 -14.15 -30.03 -14.47
N GLU A 427 -13.17 -30.43 -13.67
CA GLU A 427 -13.39 -31.04 -12.35
C GLU A 427 -14.28 -30.17 -11.45
N LYS A 428 -14.08 -28.85 -11.53
CA LYS A 428 -14.85 -27.83 -10.76
C LYS A 428 -16.19 -27.46 -11.42
N GLY A 429 -16.52 -28.02 -12.59
CA GLY A 429 -17.76 -27.69 -13.31
C GLY A 429 -17.79 -26.30 -13.93
N LEU A 430 -16.64 -25.62 -14.04
CA LEU A 430 -16.54 -24.28 -14.65
C LEU A 430 -16.61 -24.33 -16.18
N VAL A 431 -16.29 -25.46 -16.78
CA VAL A 431 -16.29 -25.67 -18.24
C VAL A 431 -16.97 -26.99 -18.55
N SER A 432 -17.96 -26.96 -19.44
CA SER A 432 -18.66 -28.17 -19.91
C SER A 432 -17.79 -28.96 -20.88
N GLU A 433 -18.00 -30.29 -20.96
CA GLU A 433 -17.33 -31.15 -21.93
C GLU A 433 -17.73 -30.73 -23.35
N GLY A 434 -16.75 -30.60 -24.24
CA GLY A 434 -16.97 -30.24 -25.65
C GLY A 434 -16.82 -28.76 -26.01
N HIS A 435 -16.61 -27.87 -25.06
CA HIS A 435 -16.26 -26.46 -25.37
C HIS A 435 -14.79 -26.36 -25.77
N ASN A 436 -14.56 -25.85 -26.98
CA ASN A 436 -13.22 -25.44 -27.44
C ASN A 436 -12.95 -24.02 -27.00
N LEU A 437 -12.15 -23.86 -25.92
CA LEU A 437 -11.69 -22.56 -25.44
C LEU A 437 -10.35 -22.21 -26.10
N SER A 438 -10.16 -20.95 -26.44
CA SER A 438 -8.85 -20.41 -26.83
C SER A 438 -7.86 -20.46 -25.67
N GLU A 439 -6.55 -20.42 -25.95
CA GLU A 439 -5.52 -20.39 -24.89
C GLU A 439 -5.74 -19.23 -23.90
N ASN A 440 -6.12 -18.06 -24.40
CA ASN A 440 -6.41 -16.92 -23.55
C ASN A 440 -7.61 -17.17 -22.62
N GLU A 441 -8.70 -17.75 -23.12
CA GLU A 441 -9.85 -18.11 -22.28
C GLU A 441 -9.47 -19.12 -21.20
N ILE A 442 -8.60 -20.08 -21.52
CA ILE A 442 -8.09 -21.05 -20.55
C ILE A 442 -7.24 -20.34 -19.47
N PHE A 443 -6.38 -19.40 -19.85
CA PHE A 443 -5.60 -18.63 -18.87
C PHE A 443 -6.49 -17.81 -17.95
N TYR A 444 -7.59 -17.25 -18.45
CA TYR A 444 -8.50 -16.48 -17.61
C TYR A 444 -9.24 -17.30 -16.54
N LEU A 445 -9.33 -18.62 -16.69
CA LEU A 445 -9.93 -19.51 -15.68
C LEU A 445 -9.19 -19.48 -14.34
N ILE A 446 -7.89 -19.10 -14.31
CA ILE A 446 -7.14 -18.99 -13.05
C ILE A 446 -7.66 -17.88 -12.13
N PHE A 447 -8.43 -16.94 -12.68
CA PHE A 447 -9.06 -15.86 -11.94
C PHE A 447 -10.48 -16.18 -11.45
N GLU A 448 -11.01 -17.36 -11.74
CA GLU A 448 -12.33 -17.74 -11.25
C GLU A 448 -12.29 -18.05 -9.74
N PRO A 449 -13.34 -17.65 -8.99
CA PRO A 449 -13.38 -17.84 -7.55
C PRO A 449 -13.11 -19.31 -7.15
N GLY A 450 -12.20 -19.47 -6.21
CA GLY A 450 -11.81 -20.79 -5.73
C GLY A 450 -10.95 -21.62 -6.69
N PHE A 451 -10.46 -21.07 -7.78
CA PHE A 451 -9.59 -21.74 -8.74
C PHE A 451 -8.12 -21.76 -8.28
N SER A 452 -7.79 -22.23 -7.11
CA SER A 452 -6.38 -22.44 -6.75
C SER A 452 -5.84 -23.74 -7.34
N THR A 453 -4.68 -23.71 -8.00
CA THR A 453 -3.99 -24.92 -8.48
C THR A 453 -3.15 -25.61 -7.40
N ALA A 454 -3.02 -25.00 -6.22
CA ALA A 454 -2.28 -25.56 -5.09
C ALA A 454 -3.07 -26.72 -4.43
N GLU A 455 -2.40 -27.84 -4.19
CA GLU A 455 -2.93 -29.02 -3.48
C GLU A 455 -2.94 -28.82 -1.95
N VAL A 456 -2.20 -27.85 -1.45
CA VAL A 456 -2.11 -27.54 -0.02
C VAL A 456 -2.33 -26.05 0.19
N VAL A 457 -3.35 -25.71 0.98
CA VAL A 457 -3.54 -24.36 1.50
C VAL A 457 -2.43 -24.12 2.54
N THR A 458 -1.36 -23.43 2.16
CA THR A 458 -0.33 -23.04 3.12
C THR A 458 -0.86 -21.88 3.96
N ASP A 459 -0.87 -22.07 5.27
CA ASP A 459 -1.36 -21.18 6.35
C ASP A 459 -0.62 -19.83 6.47
N VAL A 460 0.19 -19.44 5.50
CA VAL A 460 1.08 -18.25 5.59
C VAL A 460 0.43 -16.95 5.10
N SER A 461 -0.78 -17.01 4.53
CA SER A 461 -1.57 -15.83 4.17
C SER A 461 -2.89 -15.84 4.92
N GLY A 462 -2.93 -15.27 6.12
CA GLY A 462 -4.11 -15.18 6.99
C GLY A 462 -5.37 -14.50 6.41
N ARG A 463 -5.51 -14.40 5.08
CA ARG A 463 -6.67 -13.81 4.40
C ARG A 463 -7.13 -14.56 3.16
N GLY A 464 -6.61 -15.75 2.84
CA GLY A 464 -7.11 -16.55 1.70
C GLY A 464 -7.09 -15.78 0.35
N VAL A 465 -6.03 -15.03 0.05
CA VAL A 465 -5.94 -14.21 -1.16
C VAL A 465 -5.63 -15.09 -2.35
N GLY A 466 -6.58 -15.23 -3.29
CA GLY A 466 -6.43 -15.92 -4.55
C GLY A 466 -6.28 -14.97 -5.74
N MET A 467 -6.03 -15.51 -6.94
CA MET A 467 -5.96 -14.71 -8.18
C MET A 467 -7.28 -14.00 -8.51
N ASP A 468 -8.41 -14.51 -8.01
CA ASP A 468 -9.74 -13.88 -8.10
C ASP A 468 -9.79 -12.55 -7.33
N VAL A 469 -9.12 -12.46 -6.18
CA VAL A 469 -9.01 -11.22 -5.40
C VAL A 469 -8.14 -10.21 -6.14
N VAL A 470 -6.99 -10.65 -6.71
CA VAL A 470 -6.13 -9.81 -7.55
C VAL A 470 -6.93 -9.20 -8.70
N ARG A 471 -7.68 -10.04 -9.44
CA ARG A 471 -8.54 -9.55 -10.53
C ARG A 471 -9.56 -8.53 -10.05
N ARG A 472 -10.23 -8.81 -8.92
CA ARG A 472 -11.23 -7.90 -8.34
C ARG A 472 -10.63 -6.56 -7.95
N GLN A 473 -9.44 -6.56 -7.35
CA GLN A 473 -8.73 -5.32 -6.98
C GLN A 473 -8.33 -4.51 -8.22
N ILE A 474 -7.73 -5.15 -9.23
CA ILE A 474 -7.36 -4.48 -10.48
C ILE A 474 -8.61 -3.95 -11.23
N MET A 475 -9.69 -4.72 -11.27
CA MET A 475 -10.96 -4.25 -11.84
C MET A 475 -11.57 -3.09 -11.04
N GLY A 476 -11.41 -3.08 -9.71
CA GLY A 476 -11.79 -1.94 -8.85
C GLY A 476 -11.05 -0.66 -9.22
N LEU A 477 -9.79 -0.77 -9.63
CA LEU A 477 -9.00 0.32 -10.23
C LEU A 477 -9.35 0.60 -11.70
N ARG A 478 -10.37 -0.09 -12.26
CA ARG A 478 -10.73 -0.07 -13.69
C ARG A 478 -9.61 -0.52 -14.61
N GLY A 479 -8.65 -1.22 -14.05
CA GLY A 479 -7.58 -1.84 -14.78
C GLY A 479 -8.04 -3.13 -15.46
N ARG A 480 -7.18 -3.63 -16.32
CA ARG A 480 -7.32 -4.93 -16.98
C ARG A 480 -6.06 -5.74 -16.73
N ILE A 481 -6.23 -7.06 -16.65
CA ILE A 481 -5.12 -8.00 -16.56
C ILE A 481 -5.13 -8.80 -17.87
N GLU A 482 -3.99 -8.83 -18.56
CA GLU A 482 -3.75 -9.69 -19.70
C GLU A 482 -2.66 -10.71 -19.31
N ILE A 483 -2.77 -11.93 -19.83
CA ILE A 483 -1.80 -12.99 -19.58
C ILE A 483 -1.23 -13.45 -20.91
N ARG A 484 0.10 -13.56 -20.97
CA ARG A 484 0.83 -14.24 -22.05
C ARG A 484 1.71 -15.28 -21.41
N SER A 485 1.57 -16.52 -21.82
CA SER A 485 2.38 -17.60 -21.26
C SER A 485 2.70 -18.64 -22.32
N THR A 486 3.88 -19.23 -22.21
CA THR A 486 4.30 -20.36 -23.03
C THR A 486 4.89 -21.41 -22.11
N LYS A 487 4.36 -22.63 -22.17
CA LYS A 487 4.83 -23.76 -21.38
C LYS A 487 6.34 -23.96 -21.56
N GLY A 488 7.09 -23.96 -20.46
CA GLY A 488 8.54 -24.09 -20.43
C GLY A 488 9.33 -22.80 -20.66
N LYS A 489 8.70 -21.69 -21.09
CA LYS A 489 9.38 -20.42 -21.36
C LYS A 489 9.06 -19.30 -20.37
N GLY A 490 7.99 -19.47 -19.58
CA GLY A 490 7.60 -18.48 -18.58
C GLY A 490 6.24 -17.84 -18.82
N SER A 491 5.90 -16.86 -18.00
CA SER A 491 4.63 -16.13 -18.06
C SER A 491 4.85 -14.64 -17.96
N THR A 492 3.98 -13.86 -18.59
CA THR A 492 3.91 -12.40 -18.47
C THR A 492 2.50 -12.00 -18.09
N PHE A 493 2.36 -11.28 -17.00
CA PHE A 493 1.14 -10.62 -16.58
C PHE A 493 1.25 -9.14 -16.90
N LEU A 494 0.29 -8.63 -17.66
CA LEU A 494 0.22 -7.22 -18.02
C LEU A 494 -0.96 -6.58 -17.27
N LEU A 495 -0.66 -5.62 -16.43
CA LEU A 495 -1.64 -4.80 -15.72
C LEU A 495 -1.77 -3.48 -16.46
N ARG A 496 -2.96 -3.20 -17.00
CA ARG A 496 -3.29 -1.91 -17.60
C ARG A 496 -4.16 -1.14 -16.63
N VAL A 497 -3.66 -0.03 -16.12
CA VAL A 497 -4.36 0.79 -15.14
C VAL A 497 -4.49 2.22 -15.70
N PRO A 498 -5.69 2.84 -15.65
CA PRO A 498 -5.83 4.22 -16.10
C PRO A 498 -5.06 5.16 -15.18
N LEU A 499 -4.54 6.25 -15.74
CA LEU A 499 -3.83 7.31 -15.00
C LEU A 499 -4.72 8.02 -13.99
N THR A 500 -6.03 7.99 -14.19
CA THR A 500 -7.01 8.74 -13.40
C THR A 500 -8.11 7.83 -12.86
N LEU A 501 -8.45 7.98 -11.60
CA LEU A 501 -9.50 7.18 -10.94
C LEU A 501 -10.93 7.66 -11.25
N ALA A 502 -11.11 8.91 -11.68
CA ALA A 502 -12.39 9.58 -11.54
C ALA A 502 -13.17 9.89 -12.83
N ILE A 503 -12.58 9.85 -14.03
CA ILE A 503 -13.25 10.28 -15.26
C ILE A 503 -13.33 9.14 -16.26
N ILE A 504 -14.52 8.93 -16.82
CA ILE A 504 -14.74 7.98 -17.91
C ILE A 504 -15.47 8.64 -19.07
N ASP A 505 -15.14 8.20 -20.28
CA ASP A 505 -15.97 8.40 -21.45
C ASP A 505 -17.21 7.52 -21.35
N GLY A 506 -18.36 8.13 -21.11
CA GLY A 506 -19.63 7.44 -20.97
C GLY A 506 -20.56 7.66 -22.17
N LEU A 507 -21.19 6.59 -22.62
CA LEU A 507 -22.37 6.67 -23.49
C LEU A 507 -23.61 6.77 -22.61
N ILE A 508 -24.31 7.89 -22.68
CA ILE A 508 -25.52 8.12 -21.91
C ILE A 508 -26.71 7.52 -22.65
N VAL A 509 -27.45 6.65 -21.98
CA VAL A 509 -28.65 6.00 -22.51
C VAL A 509 -29.84 6.19 -21.57
N GLY A 510 -31.02 6.26 -22.11
CA GLY A 510 -32.27 6.34 -21.38
C GLY A 510 -33.01 5.00 -21.39
N VAL A 511 -33.61 4.65 -20.24
CA VAL A 511 -34.53 3.52 -20.08
C VAL A 511 -35.67 4.01 -19.19
N GLY A 512 -36.83 4.24 -19.77
CA GLY A 512 -37.91 4.96 -19.09
C GLY A 512 -37.47 6.36 -18.61
N PRO A 513 -37.74 6.72 -17.37
CA PRO A 513 -37.31 7.98 -16.79
C PRO A 513 -35.82 7.98 -16.37
N GLU A 514 -35.17 6.82 -16.30
CA GLU A 514 -33.85 6.65 -15.73
C GLU A 514 -32.73 6.84 -16.75
N ARG A 515 -31.56 7.27 -16.27
CA ARG A 515 -30.35 7.50 -17.07
C ARG A 515 -29.25 6.55 -16.65
N TYR A 516 -28.70 5.86 -17.66
CA TYR A 516 -27.56 4.94 -17.46
C TYR A 516 -26.36 5.41 -18.26
N ILE A 517 -25.18 5.15 -17.72
CA ILE A 517 -23.90 5.48 -18.31
C ILE A 517 -23.20 4.16 -18.64
N MET A 518 -22.94 3.91 -19.90
CA MET A 518 -22.14 2.77 -20.33
C MET A 518 -20.71 3.23 -20.64
N PRO A 519 -19.68 2.59 -20.08
CA PRO A 519 -18.31 2.87 -20.48
C PRO A 519 -18.15 2.64 -21.99
N ILE A 520 -17.67 3.63 -22.72
CA ILE A 520 -17.60 3.60 -24.19
C ILE A 520 -16.75 2.41 -24.69
N ASN A 521 -15.75 2.00 -23.91
CA ASN A 521 -14.87 0.86 -24.22
C ASN A 521 -15.60 -0.48 -24.24
N SER A 522 -16.77 -0.58 -23.60
CA SER A 522 -17.59 -1.80 -23.58
C SER A 522 -18.56 -1.86 -24.77
N VAL A 523 -18.76 -0.73 -25.45
CA VAL A 523 -19.70 -0.62 -26.57
C VAL A 523 -18.99 -0.98 -27.87
N ARG A 524 -19.56 -1.91 -28.65
CA ARG A 524 -19.06 -2.28 -29.96
C ARG A 524 -19.79 -1.58 -31.09
N GLU A 525 -21.11 -1.63 -31.07
CA GLU A 525 -21.97 -0.93 -32.02
C GLU A 525 -23.36 -0.66 -31.44
N MET A 526 -24.08 0.23 -32.09
CA MET A 526 -25.48 0.51 -31.79
C MET A 526 -26.30 0.39 -33.07
N LEU A 527 -27.48 -0.19 -32.94
CA LEU A 527 -28.39 -0.34 -34.06
C LEU A 527 -29.86 -0.27 -33.62
N ARG A 528 -30.71 0.13 -34.52
CA ARG A 528 -32.16 0.03 -34.33
C ARG A 528 -32.63 -1.32 -34.85
N PRO A 529 -33.18 -2.19 -33.98
CA PRO A 529 -33.60 -3.53 -34.40
C PRO A 529 -34.81 -3.46 -35.33
N THR A 530 -34.83 -4.39 -36.27
CA THR A 530 -36.05 -4.68 -37.05
C THR A 530 -36.71 -5.95 -36.49
N PRO A 531 -38.02 -6.16 -36.67
CA PRO A 531 -38.72 -7.30 -36.09
C PRO A 531 -38.16 -8.67 -36.50
N ASP A 532 -37.57 -8.77 -37.68
CA ASP A 532 -36.91 -9.98 -38.21
C ASP A 532 -35.56 -10.30 -37.56
N MET A 533 -34.99 -9.35 -36.81
CA MET A 533 -33.78 -9.56 -36.05
C MET A 533 -34.02 -10.17 -34.67
N ILE A 534 -35.27 -10.23 -34.20
CA ILE A 534 -35.59 -10.58 -32.81
C ILE A 534 -36.22 -11.98 -32.78
N PHE A 535 -35.63 -12.87 -31.99
CA PHE A 535 -36.05 -14.25 -31.82
C PHE A 535 -36.30 -14.56 -30.36
N THR A 536 -37.33 -15.32 -30.08
CA THR A 536 -37.61 -15.82 -28.73
C THR A 536 -37.36 -17.33 -28.69
N LEU A 537 -36.43 -17.77 -27.86
CA LEU A 537 -36.13 -19.19 -27.65
C LEU A 537 -36.98 -19.72 -26.50
N GLU A 538 -37.75 -20.81 -26.75
CA GLU A 538 -38.58 -21.52 -25.76
C GLU A 538 -39.53 -20.61 -24.96
N GLY A 539 -39.94 -19.46 -25.53
CA GLY A 539 -40.83 -18.49 -24.87
C GLY A 539 -40.25 -17.73 -23.68
N ARG A 540 -38.94 -17.89 -23.39
CA ARG A 540 -38.28 -17.30 -22.19
C ARG A 540 -37.10 -16.40 -22.51
N SER A 541 -36.28 -16.72 -23.50
CA SER A 541 -35.04 -15.99 -23.80
C SER A 541 -35.15 -15.22 -25.11
N GLU A 542 -34.98 -13.90 -25.05
CA GLU A 542 -34.94 -13.05 -26.24
C GLU A 542 -33.51 -13.01 -26.81
N MET A 543 -33.37 -13.20 -28.11
CA MET A 543 -32.11 -13.19 -28.84
C MET A 543 -32.19 -12.21 -30.02
N ALA A 544 -31.09 -11.59 -30.36
CA ALA A 544 -30.96 -10.69 -31.52
C ALA A 544 -30.02 -11.30 -32.56
N LEU A 545 -30.41 -11.31 -33.81
CA LEU A 545 -29.51 -11.65 -34.91
C LEU A 545 -28.81 -10.38 -35.40
N VAL A 546 -27.55 -10.19 -35.05
CA VAL A 546 -26.75 -9.03 -35.43
C VAL A 546 -25.61 -9.49 -36.31
N ARG A 547 -25.58 -9.04 -37.56
CA ARG A 547 -24.55 -9.41 -38.56
C ARG A 547 -24.31 -10.90 -38.72
N GLY A 548 -25.38 -11.70 -38.60
CA GLY A 548 -25.29 -13.15 -38.70
C GLY A 548 -24.89 -13.89 -37.43
N GLU A 549 -24.67 -13.17 -36.34
CA GLU A 549 -24.38 -13.71 -35.01
C GLU A 549 -25.63 -13.59 -34.13
N LEU A 550 -25.98 -14.67 -33.42
CA LEU A 550 -27.12 -14.70 -32.52
C LEU A 550 -26.68 -14.27 -31.12
N LEU A 551 -27.05 -13.05 -30.73
CA LEU A 551 -26.66 -12.45 -29.47
C LEU A 551 -27.82 -12.44 -28.45
N PRO A 552 -27.58 -12.76 -27.19
CA PRO A 552 -28.62 -12.64 -26.17
C PRO A 552 -29.02 -11.19 -25.92
N ILE A 553 -30.29 -10.93 -25.71
CA ILE A 553 -30.84 -9.61 -25.35
C ILE A 553 -30.95 -9.56 -23.81
N VAL A 554 -30.42 -8.48 -23.23
CA VAL A 554 -30.60 -8.12 -21.82
C VAL A 554 -31.45 -6.86 -21.75
N ARG A 555 -32.60 -6.97 -21.11
CA ARG A 555 -33.53 -5.86 -20.91
C ARG A 555 -33.25 -5.18 -19.58
N LEU A 556 -32.78 -3.93 -19.62
CA LEU A 556 -32.45 -3.16 -18.41
C LEU A 556 -33.73 -2.78 -17.63
N ASP A 557 -34.87 -2.58 -18.31
CA ASP A 557 -36.16 -2.29 -17.67
C ASP A 557 -36.61 -3.44 -16.75
N ARG A 558 -36.52 -4.69 -17.24
CA ARG A 558 -36.83 -5.89 -16.41
C ARG A 558 -35.83 -6.12 -15.33
N ARG A 559 -34.55 -5.86 -15.64
CA ARG A 559 -33.44 -6.08 -14.74
C ARG A 559 -33.50 -5.19 -13.49
N PHE A 560 -33.82 -3.93 -13.67
CA PHE A 560 -33.84 -2.93 -12.60
C PHE A 560 -35.26 -2.52 -12.19
N GLY A 561 -36.30 -3.19 -12.73
CA GLY A 561 -37.72 -2.90 -12.39
C GLY A 561 -38.17 -1.51 -12.80
N ILE A 562 -37.76 -1.04 -14.00
CA ILE A 562 -38.03 0.33 -14.46
C ILE A 562 -39.38 0.38 -15.12
N GLU A 563 -40.27 1.21 -14.59
CA GLU A 563 -41.56 1.49 -15.19
C GLU A 563 -41.46 2.53 -16.32
N GLY A 564 -42.33 2.44 -17.31
CA GLY A 564 -42.40 3.42 -18.41
C GLY A 564 -41.39 3.22 -19.52
N ALA A 565 -40.55 2.17 -19.48
CA ALA A 565 -39.64 1.80 -20.56
C ALA A 565 -40.39 1.23 -21.78
N ARG A 566 -39.80 1.37 -22.98
CA ARG A 566 -40.36 0.82 -24.23
C ARG A 566 -40.40 -0.71 -24.19
N GLN A 567 -41.64 -1.22 -24.29
CA GLN A 567 -41.83 -2.67 -24.20
C GLN A 567 -41.56 -3.39 -25.53
N ASN A 568 -41.80 -2.71 -26.66
CA ASN A 568 -41.53 -3.26 -27.98
C ASN A 568 -40.06 -3.06 -28.37
N PRO A 569 -39.25 -4.13 -28.49
CA PRO A 569 -37.84 -3.99 -28.83
C PRO A 569 -37.59 -3.30 -30.19
N ALA A 570 -38.52 -3.40 -31.14
CA ALA A 570 -38.37 -2.76 -32.44
C ALA A 570 -38.46 -1.22 -32.39
N GLU A 571 -39.02 -0.66 -31.31
CA GLU A 571 -39.09 0.78 -31.06
C GLU A 571 -37.93 1.32 -30.22
N ALA A 572 -37.10 0.42 -29.72
CA ALA A 572 -35.95 0.69 -28.85
C ALA A 572 -34.63 0.67 -29.64
N LEU A 573 -33.52 0.70 -28.95
CA LEU A 573 -32.16 0.58 -29.49
C LEU A 573 -31.45 -0.63 -28.91
N PHE A 574 -30.72 -1.35 -29.74
CA PHE A 574 -29.73 -2.32 -29.28
C PHE A 574 -28.37 -1.65 -29.16
N VAL A 575 -27.74 -1.81 -27.99
CA VAL A 575 -26.33 -1.50 -27.76
C VAL A 575 -25.62 -2.83 -27.63
N VAL A 576 -24.85 -3.18 -28.65
CA VAL A 576 -24.00 -4.39 -28.61
C VAL A 576 -22.80 -4.08 -27.72
N VAL A 577 -22.70 -4.84 -26.66
CA VAL A 577 -21.59 -4.73 -25.69
C VAL A 577 -20.81 -6.05 -25.61
N GLU A 578 -19.57 -5.94 -25.18
CA GLU A 578 -18.72 -7.11 -24.98
C GLU A 578 -18.22 -7.16 -23.53
N ALA A 579 -18.47 -8.30 -22.88
CA ALA A 579 -18.02 -8.60 -21.54
C ALA A 579 -17.32 -9.97 -21.52
N GLN A 580 -16.06 -10.00 -21.10
CA GLN A 580 -15.28 -11.23 -20.96
C GLN A 580 -15.25 -12.12 -22.21
N GLY A 581 -15.15 -11.50 -23.40
CA GLY A 581 -15.16 -12.22 -24.68
C GLY A 581 -16.56 -12.62 -25.18
N THR A 582 -17.60 -12.41 -24.39
CA THR A 582 -18.99 -12.68 -24.79
C THR A 582 -19.70 -11.40 -25.21
N ARG A 583 -20.33 -11.42 -26.37
CA ARG A 583 -21.15 -10.31 -26.88
C ARG A 583 -22.62 -10.51 -26.53
N PHE A 584 -23.30 -9.41 -26.24
CA PHE A 584 -24.75 -9.39 -26.01
C PHE A 584 -25.33 -8.01 -26.32
N CYS A 585 -26.64 -7.94 -26.47
CA CYS A 585 -27.35 -6.73 -26.73
C CYS A 585 -28.00 -6.20 -25.46
N LEU A 586 -27.73 -4.95 -25.10
CA LEU A 586 -28.52 -4.21 -24.12
C LEU A 586 -29.64 -3.48 -24.83
N LEU A 587 -30.87 -3.69 -24.36
CA LEU A 587 -32.03 -2.95 -24.85
C LEU A 587 -32.20 -1.65 -24.07
N VAL A 588 -32.16 -0.52 -24.77
CA VAL A 588 -32.33 0.82 -24.22
C VAL A 588 -33.34 1.60 -25.06
N ASP A 589 -34.04 2.57 -24.46
CA ASP A 589 -35.08 3.33 -25.17
C ASP A 589 -34.51 4.37 -26.12
N GLU A 590 -33.43 5.03 -25.70
CA GLU A 590 -32.80 6.11 -26.48
C GLU A 590 -31.30 6.25 -26.12
N MET A 591 -30.57 6.86 -27.05
CA MET A 591 -29.21 7.34 -26.81
C MET A 591 -29.24 8.86 -26.70
N LEU A 592 -28.72 9.38 -25.60
CA LEU A 592 -28.71 10.82 -25.30
C LEU A 592 -27.42 11.51 -25.74
N GLY A 593 -26.31 10.77 -25.79
CA GLY A 593 -25.04 11.29 -26.26
C GLY A 593 -23.85 10.63 -25.61
N LYS A 594 -22.66 11.13 -25.99
CA LYS A 594 -21.39 10.77 -25.36
C LYS A 594 -20.97 11.92 -24.43
N GLN A 595 -20.56 11.60 -23.20
CA GLN A 595 -20.12 12.60 -22.24
C GLN A 595 -18.98 12.05 -21.38
N GLU A 596 -17.98 12.88 -21.09
CA GLU A 596 -17.03 12.60 -20.01
C GLU A 596 -17.73 12.82 -18.67
N VAL A 597 -17.69 11.82 -17.81
CA VAL A 597 -18.38 11.88 -16.51
C VAL A 597 -17.40 11.60 -15.38
N VAL A 598 -17.52 12.39 -14.31
CA VAL A 598 -16.78 12.17 -13.07
C VAL A 598 -17.53 11.14 -12.25
N ILE A 599 -16.86 10.03 -11.95
CA ILE A 599 -17.46 8.97 -11.16
C ILE A 599 -17.40 9.32 -9.68
N LYS A 600 -18.53 9.23 -9.02
CA LYS A 600 -18.65 9.29 -7.57
C LYS A 600 -19.01 7.91 -7.02
N SER A 601 -18.33 7.51 -5.95
CA SER A 601 -18.68 6.30 -5.21
C SER A 601 -20.07 6.47 -4.59
N LEU A 602 -20.94 5.51 -4.77
CA LEU A 602 -22.30 5.51 -4.20
C LEU A 602 -22.34 5.13 -2.71
N GLY A 603 -21.16 5.01 -2.05
CA GLY A 603 -21.05 4.54 -0.67
C GLY A 603 -21.22 3.02 -0.51
N GLU A 604 -21.05 2.53 0.71
CA GLU A 604 -21.06 1.08 0.97
C GLU A 604 -22.44 0.43 0.74
N THR A 605 -23.51 1.17 0.99
CA THR A 605 -24.88 0.67 0.86
C THR A 605 -25.23 0.28 -0.58
N PHE A 606 -24.69 0.97 -1.57
CA PHE A 606 -24.98 0.72 -2.99
C PHE A 606 -23.95 -0.17 -3.69
N ARG A 607 -22.84 -0.51 -3.03
CA ARG A 607 -21.82 -1.44 -3.58
C ARG A 607 -22.34 -2.84 -3.86
N GLN A 608 -23.50 -3.21 -3.29
CA GLN A 608 -24.09 -4.53 -3.43
C GLN A 608 -25.11 -4.63 -4.58
N VAL A 609 -25.39 -3.53 -5.30
CA VAL A 609 -26.32 -3.57 -6.44
C VAL A 609 -25.59 -4.15 -7.66
N ALA A 610 -25.93 -5.41 -7.96
CA ALA A 610 -25.31 -6.09 -9.10
C ALA A 610 -25.65 -5.42 -10.43
N GLY A 611 -24.62 -5.18 -11.25
CA GLY A 611 -24.77 -4.50 -12.54
C GLY A 611 -24.58 -2.98 -12.48
N ILE A 612 -24.29 -2.39 -11.31
CA ILE A 612 -23.96 -0.98 -11.14
C ILE A 612 -22.54 -0.85 -10.55
N SER A 613 -21.70 0.00 -11.17
CA SER A 613 -20.32 0.23 -10.74
C SER A 613 -20.10 1.58 -10.05
N GLY A 614 -21.09 2.49 -10.11
CA GLY A 614 -20.98 3.84 -9.54
C GLY A 614 -22.11 4.75 -10.02
N GLY A 615 -22.01 6.03 -9.68
CA GLY A 615 -22.89 7.07 -10.16
C GLY A 615 -22.10 8.27 -10.67
N ALA A 616 -22.73 9.10 -11.48
CA ALA A 616 -22.18 10.39 -11.89
C ALA A 616 -23.31 11.42 -12.04
N ILE A 617 -22.96 12.70 -11.93
CA ILE A 617 -23.85 13.80 -12.23
C ILE A 617 -23.72 14.10 -13.72
N LEU A 618 -24.82 14.02 -14.43
CA LEU A 618 -24.88 14.30 -15.87
C LEU A 618 -24.96 15.81 -16.16
N GLY A 619 -24.72 16.20 -17.41
CA GLY A 619 -24.78 17.59 -17.85
C GLY A 619 -26.15 18.25 -17.74
N ASP A 620 -27.22 17.48 -17.52
CA ASP A 620 -28.59 17.98 -17.25
C ASP A 620 -28.88 18.07 -15.71
N GLY A 621 -27.89 17.81 -14.86
CA GLY A 621 -28.01 17.82 -13.40
C GLY A 621 -28.61 16.56 -12.78
N ARG A 622 -29.00 15.57 -13.59
CA ARG A 622 -29.53 14.29 -13.09
C ARG A 622 -28.41 13.35 -12.69
N VAL A 623 -28.75 12.43 -11.82
CA VAL A 623 -27.83 11.33 -11.48
C VAL A 623 -27.95 10.24 -12.55
N GLY A 624 -26.81 9.86 -13.15
CA GLY A 624 -26.72 8.71 -14.03
C GLY A 624 -26.03 7.56 -13.32
N LEU A 625 -26.58 6.35 -13.41
CA LEU A 625 -25.96 5.14 -12.85
C LEU A 625 -24.99 4.51 -13.87
N ILE A 626 -23.78 4.23 -13.44
CA ILE A 626 -22.75 3.63 -14.31
C ILE A 626 -22.92 2.12 -14.30
N LEU A 627 -23.17 1.55 -15.49
CA LEU A 627 -23.37 0.11 -15.65
C LEU A 627 -22.04 -0.66 -15.52
N ASP A 628 -22.07 -1.69 -14.71
CA ASP A 628 -21.09 -2.78 -14.79
C ASP A 628 -21.57 -3.82 -15.83
N VAL A 629 -21.08 -3.67 -17.06
CA VAL A 629 -21.48 -4.54 -18.18
C VAL A 629 -21.21 -6.01 -17.89
N ASN A 630 -20.16 -6.33 -17.13
CA ASN A 630 -19.86 -7.70 -16.71
C ASN A 630 -20.86 -8.23 -15.67
N GLY A 631 -21.20 -7.40 -14.68
CA GLY A 631 -22.20 -7.72 -13.66
C GLY A 631 -23.60 -7.89 -14.21
N VAL A 632 -23.98 -7.05 -15.19
CA VAL A 632 -25.27 -7.18 -15.91
C VAL A 632 -25.41 -8.53 -16.62
N PHE A 633 -24.34 -9.05 -17.20
CA PHE A 633 -24.37 -10.33 -17.94
C PHE A 633 -24.40 -11.55 -17.02
N ARG A 634 -23.59 -11.57 -15.94
CA ARG A 634 -23.43 -12.75 -15.07
C ARG A 634 -24.72 -13.26 -14.44
N GLU A 635 -25.60 -12.41 -14.02
CA GLU A 635 -26.83 -12.83 -13.33
C GLU A 635 -27.90 -13.38 -14.28
N ARG A 636 -27.78 -13.15 -15.59
CA ARG A 636 -28.66 -13.80 -16.58
C ARG A 636 -28.42 -15.32 -16.63
N VAL A 637 -27.18 -15.75 -16.36
CA VAL A 637 -26.83 -17.19 -16.40
C VAL A 637 -27.38 -17.91 -15.16
N ASN A 638 -27.67 -17.18 -14.08
CA ASN A 638 -28.14 -17.73 -12.80
C ASN A 638 -29.65 -17.53 -12.57
N ALA A 639 -30.38 -16.88 -13.47
CA ALA A 639 -31.82 -16.69 -13.47
C ALA A 639 -32.51 -17.52 -14.57
#